data_f3090072f3e98cd147cbe0c44f30a2ea
#
_entry.id   f3090072f3e98cd147cbe0c44f30a2ea
#
_cell.length_a   1.000
_cell.length_b   1.000
_cell.length_c   1.000
_cell.angle_alpha   90.00
_cell.angle_beta   90.00
_cell.angle_gamma   90.00
#
_symmetry.space_group_name_H-M   'P 1'
#
loop_
_entity.id
_entity.type
_entity.pdbx_description
1 polymer ?
#
loop_
_entity_poly.entity_id
_entity_poly.type
_entity_poly.pdbx_seq_one_letter_code
_entity_poly.pdbx_strand_id
1 'polypeptide(L)'
;MMGNHIMDNLPLLERDKALALYAACKRIKEASACRGLKMRAIDEAAALCGISAVSMRRWYEAWRAAGEDPLSLVDRRYRKQQARSRTTLPRFLADWHERCIQCQRKGGVPTAHLQLLQDWSQRRKTIPGYEDWPGWPRIPEGWSLRNLQRLAPQSLETVALKQGIRAAAPQLAQVLATREGLWLGSHFMFDDVWLDLLVLAGRDKGQPLQLGVLEYLTGKRVAWGQKIRRRDEETGKMIHLNQRDMRCILALWGATVGYSPRGTTLVVENGTAAISKELEELLYHASGGLIKVDRSGIGGVRQTLKQGHGGRGVGNPRHKAPLESYHNLQHNRVSHLPGATGHDRTPPETLHGLARAEDQLIKAADKLPAERAGQIKHYMLTMDELSHELTKIVRDINARTTHKLEGWERCGYTVEEMRLSASSPWTPSGEVDPAIAQTIVRNACETGADLVRRRRMSPAEAWDYEEAKGNNLIKLPAWCICQILGMEMARPIKVASAYIRMRNKDIRDEELIYEARVVTPDGARRELAPGKYQGYVNPYDANQLFVCGQDGRIIGTAALVRRVCTADTHAVEQAMGKAAGRREQQLEYARIIGASTEADIVRAREHNRRVIEGEPVTISEYAQAYSLTPTPADKRAVTRAATAAAESMPDISLIPASGNDDDELPHDLPDVRFL
;
A
#
# COMPACT_ATOMS: atom_id res chain seq x y z
N MET A 1 6.39 10.48 -67.18
CA MET A 1 7.44 11.12 -66.32
C MET A 1 7.20 11.08 -64.80
N MET A 2 6.14 10.44 -64.31
CA MET A 2 5.89 10.33 -62.83
C MET A 2 6.65 9.19 -62.12
N GLY A 3 7.28 8.25 -62.86
CA GLY A 3 7.91 7.09 -62.24
C GLY A 3 9.25 7.36 -61.53
N ASN A 4 9.96 8.43 -61.86
CA ASN A 4 11.31 8.65 -61.32
C ASN A 4 11.32 9.15 -59.87
N HIS A 5 10.34 9.95 -59.45
CA HIS A 5 10.28 10.49 -58.09
C HIS A 5 10.02 9.45 -56.98
N ILE A 6 9.46 8.30 -57.33
CA ILE A 6 9.11 7.26 -56.36
C ILE A 6 10.33 6.38 -56.05
N MET A 7 11.14 6.10 -57.09
CA MET A 7 12.39 5.32 -56.91
C MET A 7 13.43 6.09 -56.10
N ASP A 8 13.45 7.44 -56.17
CA ASP A 8 14.42 8.28 -55.49
C ASP A 8 14.20 8.35 -53.96
N ASN A 9 13.00 8.02 -53.48
CA ASN A 9 12.63 7.99 -52.08
C ASN A 9 12.73 6.61 -51.41
N LEU A 10 13.23 5.59 -52.13
CA LEU A 10 13.48 4.29 -51.54
C LEU A 10 14.84 4.26 -50.79
N PRO A 11 14.99 3.45 -49.75
CA PRO A 11 16.29 3.13 -49.18
C PRO A 11 17.23 2.63 -50.30
N LEU A 12 18.49 3.10 -50.29
CA LEU A 12 19.49 2.82 -51.33
C LEU A 12 19.53 1.33 -51.69
N LEU A 13 19.58 0.44 -50.72
CA LEU A 13 19.62 -1.00 -50.88
C LEU A 13 18.40 -1.56 -51.65
N GLU A 14 17.20 -1.07 -51.38
CA GLU A 14 15.95 -1.53 -52.04
C GLU A 14 15.78 -0.88 -53.40
N ARG A 15 16.30 0.31 -53.62
CA ARG A 15 16.38 0.96 -54.90
C ARG A 15 17.31 0.16 -55.86
N ASP A 16 18.51 -0.16 -55.36
CA ASP A 16 19.50 -0.93 -56.17
C ASP A 16 18.96 -2.33 -56.50
N LYS A 17 18.30 -2.99 -55.56
CA LYS A 17 17.66 -4.28 -55.78
C LYS A 17 16.52 -4.18 -56.80
N ALA A 18 15.67 -3.17 -56.75
CA ALA A 18 14.61 -2.96 -57.74
C ALA A 18 15.14 -2.65 -59.13
N LEU A 19 16.22 -1.87 -59.24
CA LEU A 19 16.90 -1.58 -60.51
C LEU A 19 17.56 -2.82 -61.08
N ALA A 20 18.21 -3.66 -60.26
CA ALA A 20 18.79 -4.93 -60.69
C ALA A 20 17.72 -5.88 -61.21
N LEU A 21 16.58 -6.02 -60.49
CA LEU A 21 15.44 -6.82 -60.95
C LEU A 21 14.84 -6.29 -62.27
N TYR A 22 14.77 -4.96 -62.43
CA TYR A 22 14.27 -4.35 -63.63
C TYR A 22 15.17 -4.63 -64.84
N ALA A 23 16.49 -4.48 -64.70
CA ALA A 23 17.45 -4.84 -65.70
C ALA A 23 17.39 -6.33 -66.07
N ALA A 24 17.23 -7.20 -65.07
CA ALA A 24 17.06 -8.64 -65.27
C ALA A 24 15.75 -8.98 -66.04
N CYS A 25 14.64 -8.33 -65.69
CA CYS A 25 13.35 -8.51 -66.38
C CYS A 25 13.42 -8.06 -67.84
N LYS A 26 14.13 -6.98 -68.15
CA LYS A 26 14.37 -6.54 -69.54
C LYS A 26 15.14 -7.59 -70.34
N ARG A 27 16.23 -8.12 -69.80
CA ARG A 27 17.02 -9.17 -70.44
C ARG A 27 16.17 -10.43 -70.68
N ILE A 28 15.36 -10.86 -69.76
CA ILE A 28 14.43 -11.97 -69.92
C ILE A 28 13.42 -11.71 -71.05
N LYS A 29 12.91 -10.49 -71.16
CA LYS A 29 12.00 -10.08 -72.24
C LYS A 29 12.66 -10.15 -73.59
N GLU A 30 13.86 -9.61 -73.73
CA GLU A 30 14.65 -9.67 -74.96
C GLU A 30 14.95 -11.11 -75.37
N ALA A 31 15.41 -11.94 -74.48
CA ALA A 31 15.65 -13.35 -74.70
C ALA A 31 14.38 -14.16 -75.05
N SER A 32 13.21 -13.71 -74.54
CA SER A 32 11.91 -14.35 -74.78
C SER A 32 11.42 -14.16 -76.21
N ALA A 33 12.01 -13.25 -76.98
CA ALA A 33 11.77 -13.11 -78.44
C ALA A 33 12.34 -14.28 -79.25
N CYS A 34 13.31 -15.00 -78.70
CA CYS A 34 13.91 -16.16 -79.34
C CYS A 34 13.37 -17.48 -78.76
N ARG A 35 12.87 -18.37 -79.62
CA ARG A 35 12.24 -19.63 -79.17
C ARG A 35 13.26 -20.50 -78.43
N GLY A 36 12.92 -20.86 -77.13
CA GLY A 36 13.70 -21.72 -76.24
C GLY A 36 14.72 -21.07 -75.33
N LEU A 37 15.01 -19.77 -75.45
CA LEU A 37 16.00 -19.06 -74.59
C LEU A 37 15.44 -18.47 -73.30
N LYS A 38 14.12 -18.40 -73.16
CA LYS A 38 13.46 -17.75 -71.96
C LYS A 38 13.88 -18.40 -70.64
N MET A 39 13.87 -19.71 -70.55
CA MET A 39 14.21 -20.41 -69.31
C MET A 39 15.67 -20.19 -68.89
N ARG A 40 16.58 -20.32 -69.87
CA ARG A 40 18.01 -20.06 -69.64
C ARG A 40 18.26 -18.60 -69.19
N ALA A 41 17.57 -17.65 -69.78
CA ALA A 41 17.65 -16.27 -69.41
C ALA A 41 17.06 -15.97 -67.94
N ILE A 42 16.08 -16.76 -67.55
CA ILE A 42 15.56 -16.69 -66.14
C ILE A 42 16.61 -17.22 -65.17
N ASP A 43 17.29 -18.36 -65.53
CA ASP A 43 18.31 -18.95 -64.65
C ASP A 43 19.55 -18.04 -64.54
N GLU A 44 19.99 -17.47 -65.63
CA GLU A 44 21.08 -16.48 -65.63
C GLU A 44 20.75 -15.20 -64.87
N ALA A 45 19.53 -14.66 -65.04
CA ALA A 45 19.06 -13.49 -64.35
C ALA A 45 18.87 -13.74 -62.82
N ALA A 46 18.42 -14.93 -62.48
CA ALA A 46 18.30 -15.34 -61.06
C ALA A 46 19.66 -15.41 -60.36
N ALA A 47 20.66 -16.00 -61.04
CA ALA A 47 22.03 -16.07 -60.54
C ALA A 47 22.64 -14.65 -60.34
N LEU A 48 22.45 -13.74 -61.30
CA LEU A 48 22.91 -12.37 -61.21
C LEU A 48 22.25 -11.56 -60.08
N CYS A 49 20.97 -11.82 -59.81
CA CYS A 49 20.23 -11.14 -58.74
C CYS A 49 20.35 -11.85 -57.38
N GLY A 50 21.03 -12.98 -57.27
CA GLY A 50 21.19 -13.76 -56.04
C GLY A 50 19.86 -14.33 -55.51
N ILE A 51 18.90 -14.65 -56.38
CA ILE A 51 17.60 -15.21 -56.04
C ILE A 51 17.33 -16.53 -56.76
N SER A 52 16.33 -17.31 -56.30
CA SER A 52 15.98 -18.54 -57.00
C SER A 52 15.29 -18.24 -58.33
N ALA A 53 15.48 -19.17 -59.31
CA ALA A 53 14.84 -19.07 -60.61
C ALA A 53 13.32 -18.99 -60.55
N VAL A 54 12.71 -19.67 -59.54
CA VAL A 54 11.25 -19.57 -59.27
C VAL A 54 10.86 -18.17 -58.82
N SER A 55 11.67 -17.54 -57.97
CA SER A 55 11.47 -16.16 -57.56
C SER A 55 11.63 -15.18 -58.70
N MET A 56 12.66 -15.36 -59.53
CA MET A 56 12.90 -14.51 -60.69
C MET A 56 11.75 -14.61 -61.71
N ARG A 57 11.24 -15.82 -61.97
CA ARG A 57 10.05 -16.01 -62.77
C ARG A 57 8.83 -15.29 -62.27
N ARG A 58 8.54 -15.36 -60.95
CA ARG A 58 7.43 -14.64 -60.32
C ARG A 58 7.57 -13.12 -60.47
N TRP A 59 8.77 -12.59 -60.27
CA TRP A 59 9.06 -11.17 -60.48
C TRP A 59 8.86 -10.76 -61.91
N TYR A 60 9.30 -11.53 -62.88
CA TYR A 60 9.11 -11.26 -64.29
C TYR A 60 7.64 -11.28 -64.69
N GLU A 61 6.88 -12.27 -64.24
CA GLU A 61 5.44 -12.37 -64.50
C GLU A 61 4.67 -11.20 -63.89
N ALA A 62 5.01 -10.83 -62.66
CA ALA A 62 4.41 -9.68 -62.00
C ALA A 62 4.71 -8.34 -62.71
N TRP A 63 5.95 -8.17 -63.17
CA TRP A 63 6.34 -7.01 -63.96
C TRP A 63 5.60 -6.94 -65.29
N ARG A 64 5.49 -8.05 -66.01
CA ARG A 64 4.71 -8.13 -67.25
C ARG A 64 3.23 -7.84 -67.03
N ALA A 65 2.64 -8.41 -66.01
CA ALA A 65 1.24 -8.19 -65.68
C ALA A 65 0.95 -6.73 -65.24
N ALA A 66 1.94 -6.04 -64.72
CA ALA A 66 1.85 -4.63 -64.36
C ALA A 66 2.15 -3.66 -65.49
N GLY A 67 2.18 -4.12 -66.75
CA GLY A 67 2.46 -3.27 -67.89
C GLY A 67 3.92 -2.79 -67.96
N GLU A 68 4.81 -3.59 -67.46
CA GLU A 68 6.25 -3.31 -67.44
C GLU A 68 6.68 -2.16 -66.54
N ASP A 69 5.87 -1.84 -65.58
CA ASP A 69 6.14 -0.78 -64.60
C ASP A 69 7.25 -1.20 -63.64
N PRO A 70 8.39 -0.45 -63.57
CA PRO A 70 9.50 -0.74 -62.63
C PRO A 70 9.06 -0.78 -61.18
N LEU A 71 8.04 -0.02 -60.79
CA LEU A 71 7.51 0.01 -59.43
C LEU A 71 6.89 -1.33 -59.01
N SER A 72 6.50 -2.18 -59.97
CA SER A 72 6.01 -3.52 -59.67
C SER A 72 7.08 -4.45 -59.09
N LEU A 73 8.36 -4.11 -59.26
CA LEU A 73 9.53 -4.85 -58.77
C LEU A 73 9.99 -4.39 -57.36
N VAL A 74 9.42 -3.35 -56.82
CA VAL A 74 9.66 -2.93 -55.46
C VAL A 74 8.90 -3.83 -54.48
N ASP A 75 9.51 -4.26 -53.36
CA ASP A 75 8.87 -5.08 -52.35
C ASP A 75 7.53 -4.45 -51.90
N ARG A 76 6.52 -5.30 -51.76
CA ARG A 76 5.16 -4.86 -51.32
C ARG A 76 5.17 -4.09 -50.02
N ARG A 77 6.13 -4.37 -49.13
CA ARG A 77 6.31 -3.64 -47.89
C ARG A 77 6.60 -2.16 -48.10
N TYR A 78 7.47 -1.84 -49.04
CA TYR A 78 7.83 -0.46 -49.40
C TYR A 78 6.77 0.22 -50.28
N ARG A 79 6.07 -0.50 -51.13
CA ARG A 79 4.89 0.02 -51.86
C ARG A 79 3.76 0.38 -50.89
N LYS A 80 3.52 -0.43 -49.88
CA LYS A 80 2.56 -0.12 -48.80
C LYS A 80 3.00 1.06 -47.92
N GLN A 81 4.30 1.24 -47.77
CA GLN A 81 4.85 2.36 -47.00
C GLN A 81 4.62 3.70 -47.72
N GLN A 82 4.60 3.74 -49.06
CA GLN A 82 4.24 4.96 -49.78
C GLN A 82 2.75 5.31 -49.74
N ALA A 83 1.87 4.32 -49.77
CA ALA A 83 0.46 4.56 -49.54
C ALA A 83 0.21 5.02 -48.08
N ARG A 84 0.99 4.51 -47.12
CA ARG A 84 0.99 4.96 -45.73
C ARG A 84 1.64 6.35 -45.57
N SER A 85 2.61 6.73 -46.40
CA SER A 85 3.25 8.06 -46.34
C SER A 85 2.27 9.18 -46.65
N ARG A 86 1.26 8.95 -47.51
CA ARG A 86 0.22 9.96 -47.78
C ARG A 86 -0.70 10.22 -46.57
N THR A 87 -0.93 9.22 -45.72
CA THR A 87 -1.71 9.41 -44.47
C THR A 87 -0.95 10.23 -43.42
N THR A 88 0.37 10.38 -43.58
CA THR A 88 1.22 11.20 -42.70
C THR A 88 1.49 12.61 -43.28
N LEU A 89 0.95 12.94 -44.47
CA LEU A 89 1.07 14.29 -45.01
C LEU A 89 0.41 15.30 -44.08
N PRO A 90 1.08 16.43 -43.78
CA PRO A 90 0.53 17.41 -42.83
C PRO A 90 -0.88 17.87 -43.16
N ARG A 91 -1.18 18.09 -44.46
CA ARG A 91 -2.51 18.52 -44.94
C ARG A 91 -3.60 17.46 -44.76
N PHE A 92 -3.29 16.17 -44.93
CA PHE A 92 -4.22 15.09 -44.63
C PHE A 92 -4.43 14.94 -43.13
N LEU A 93 -3.34 14.96 -42.33
CA LEU A 93 -3.42 14.90 -40.88
C LEU A 93 -4.26 16.04 -40.30
N ALA A 94 -4.11 17.26 -40.83
CA ALA A 94 -4.93 18.41 -40.39
C ALA A 94 -6.44 18.16 -40.64
N ASP A 95 -6.83 17.73 -41.85
CA ASP A 95 -8.23 17.37 -42.16
C ASP A 95 -8.72 16.21 -41.27
N TRP A 96 -7.88 15.18 -41.09
CA TRP A 96 -8.23 14.04 -40.24
C TRP A 96 -8.40 14.46 -38.76
N HIS A 97 -7.51 15.30 -38.24
CA HIS A 97 -7.61 15.82 -36.88
C HIS A 97 -8.85 16.69 -36.72
N GLU A 98 -9.15 17.57 -37.69
CA GLU A 98 -10.36 18.38 -37.66
C GLU A 98 -11.63 17.52 -37.61
N ARG A 99 -11.75 16.51 -38.48
CA ARG A 99 -12.84 15.52 -38.47
C ARG A 99 -12.98 14.83 -37.11
N CYS A 100 -11.84 14.39 -36.55
CA CYS A 100 -11.82 13.79 -35.24
C CYS A 100 -12.27 14.75 -34.14
N ILE A 101 -11.91 16.04 -34.20
CA ILE A 101 -12.31 17.05 -33.21
C ILE A 101 -13.80 17.38 -33.35
N GLN A 102 -14.31 17.52 -34.55
CA GLN A 102 -15.74 17.80 -34.79
C GLN A 102 -16.65 16.67 -34.29
N CYS A 103 -16.16 15.43 -34.26
CA CYS A 103 -16.85 14.29 -33.64
C CYS A 103 -16.71 14.33 -32.11
N GLN A 104 -17.52 15.14 -31.43
CA GLN A 104 -17.40 15.37 -29.97
C GLN A 104 -17.77 14.18 -29.07
N ARG A 105 -18.28 13.08 -29.61
CA ARG A 105 -18.63 11.89 -28.81
C ARG A 105 -17.37 11.12 -28.36
N LYS A 106 -17.45 10.58 -27.15
CA LYS A 106 -16.50 9.57 -26.69
C LYS A 106 -16.46 8.41 -27.69
N GLY A 107 -15.29 8.09 -28.25
CA GLY A 107 -15.19 7.10 -29.33
C GLY A 107 -15.47 7.66 -30.74
N GLY A 108 -15.45 8.98 -30.95
CA GLY A 108 -15.78 9.63 -32.24
C GLY A 108 -14.87 9.29 -33.42
N VAL A 109 -13.73 8.62 -33.23
CA VAL A 109 -12.83 8.23 -34.33
C VAL A 109 -13.51 7.28 -35.33
N PRO A 110 -14.27 6.25 -34.93
CA PRO A 110 -15.06 5.45 -35.89
C PRO A 110 -16.05 6.27 -36.70
N THR A 111 -16.71 7.25 -36.08
CA THR A 111 -17.67 8.14 -36.76
C THR A 111 -16.95 9.05 -37.75
N ALA A 112 -15.83 9.66 -37.36
CA ALA A 112 -15.00 10.47 -38.28
C ALA A 112 -14.47 9.63 -39.45
N HIS A 113 -14.12 8.37 -39.22
CA HIS A 113 -13.70 7.44 -40.26
C HIS A 113 -14.84 7.14 -41.25
N LEU A 114 -16.04 6.85 -40.76
CA LEU A 114 -17.22 6.65 -41.62
C LEU A 114 -17.52 7.89 -42.45
N GLN A 115 -17.44 9.07 -41.85
CA GLN A 115 -17.64 10.34 -42.56
C GLN A 115 -16.56 10.55 -43.63
N LEU A 116 -15.30 10.27 -43.35
CA LEU A 116 -14.23 10.32 -44.35
C LEU A 116 -14.50 9.38 -45.53
N LEU A 117 -14.95 8.16 -45.28
CA LEU A 117 -15.28 7.17 -46.31
C LEU A 117 -16.51 7.60 -47.15
N GLN A 118 -17.52 8.22 -46.52
CA GLN A 118 -18.68 8.75 -47.19
C GLN A 118 -18.31 9.93 -48.09
N ASP A 119 -17.52 10.88 -47.57
CA ASP A 119 -17.07 12.03 -48.38
C ASP A 119 -16.22 11.57 -49.58
N TRP A 120 -15.38 10.52 -49.38
CA TRP A 120 -14.60 9.89 -50.45
C TRP A 120 -15.51 9.22 -51.51
N SER A 121 -16.38 8.34 -51.08
CA SER A 121 -17.23 7.57 -52.00
C SER A 121 -18.19 8.44 -52.82
N GLN A 122 -18.70 9.50 -52.21
CA GLN A 122 -19.68 10.42 -52.80
C GLN A 122 -19.05 11.67 -53.40
N ARG A 123 -17.73 11.83 -53.38
CA ARG A 123 -17.01 13.04 -53.80
C ARG A 123 -17.56 14.34 -53.21
N ARG A 124 -18.12 14.27 -51.99
CA ARG A 124 -18.71 15.46 -51.35
C ARG A 124 -17.67 16.52 -51.02
N LYS A 125 -16.46 16.08 -50.66
CA LYS A 125 -15.32 16.96 -50.37
C LYS A 125 -14.05 16.38 -50.98
N THR A 126 -13.20 17.26 -51.48
CA THR A 126 -11.83 16.87 -51.85
C THR A 126 -11.02 16.59 -50.60
N ILE A 127 -10.45 15.40 -50.52
CA ILE A 127 -9.63 15.00 -49.35
C ILE A 127 -8.20 15.49 -49.56
N PRO A 128 -7.68 16.37 -48.70
CA PRO A 128 -6.34 16.92 -48.84
C PRO A 128 -5.25 15.81 -48.88
N GLY A 129 -4.39 15.88 -49.88
CA GLY A 129 -3.35 14.88 -50.11
C GLY A 129 -3.76 13.68 -50.96
N TYR A 130 -5.04 13.64 -51.35
CA TYR A 130 -5.62 12.60 -52.21
C TYR A 130 -6.39 13.17 -53.42
N GLU A 131 -6.16 14.42 -53.75
CA GLU A 131 -6.86 15.13 -54.85
C GLU A 131 -6.71 14.37 -56.15
N ASP A 132 -5.53 13.90 -56.47
CA ASP A 132 -5.14 13.18 -57.70
C ASP A 132 -5.01 11.69 -57.52
N TRP A 133 -5.76 11.08 -56.60
CA TRP A 133 -5.66 9.65 -56.39
C TRP A 133 -6.21 8.83 -57.57
N PRO A 134 -5.34 8.09 -58.28
CA PRO A 134 -5.72 7.41 -59.51
C PRO A 134 -6.63 6.21 -59.29
N GLY A 135 -6.73 5.72 -58.05
CA GLY A 135 -7.48 4.52 -57.70
C GLY A 135 -8.92 4.77 -57.27
N TRP A 136 -9.46 6.00 -57.40
CA TRP A 136 -10.84 6.27 -57.06
C TRP A 136 -11.80 5.40 -57.91
N PRO A 137 -12.92 4.87 -57.36
CA PRO A 137 -13.47 5.02 -56.02
C PRO A 137 -12.90 4.09 -54.93
N ARG A 138 -11.87 3.32 -55.27
CA ARG A 138 -11.22 2.39 -54.31
C ARG A 138 -10.64 3.17 -53.15
N ILE A 139 -10.94 2.69 -51.91
CA ILE A 139 -10.44 3.29 -50.69
C ILE A 139 -8.89 3.18 -50.65
N PRO A 140 -8.19 4.30 -50.40
CA PRO A 140 -6.73 4.28 -50.34
C PRO A 140 -6.21 3.30 -49.27
N GLU A 141 -5.13 2.61 -49.61
CA GLU A 141 -4.41 1.78 -48.62
C GLU A 141 -3.89 2.68 -47.48
N GLY A 142 -4.12 2.26 -46.25
CA GLY A 142 -3.78 3.05 -45.07
C GLY A 142 -4.96 3.73 -44.41
N TRP A 143 -6.14 3.78 -45.04
CA TRP A 143 -7.37 4.34 -44.44
C TRP A 143 -8.16 3.31 -43.62
N SER A 144 -7.54 2.20 -43.19
CA SER A 144 -8.20 1.30 -42.25
C SER A 144 -8.45 2.03 -40.91
N LEU A 145 -9.58 1.75 -40.28
CA LEU A 145 -9.93 2.34 -38.97
C LEU A 145 -8.79 2.23 -37.97
N ARG A 146 -8.16 1.04 -37.87
CA ARG A 146 -7.04 0.79 -36.97
C ARG A 146 -5.82 1.69 -37.24
N ASN A 147 -5.53 1.97 -38.51
CA ASN A 147 -4.41 2.85 -38.85
C ASN A 147 -4.74 4.31 -38.55
N LEU A 148 -5.95 4.77 -38.91
CA LEU A 148 -6.38 6.13 -38.63
C LEU A 148 -6.63 6.41 -37.15
N GLN A 149 -6.99 5.40 -36.36
CA GLN A 149 -7.02 5.50 -34.89
C GLN A 149 -5.66 5.87 -34.29
N ARG A 150 -4.57 5.31 -34.85
CA ARG A 150 -3.21 5.64 -34.40
C ARG A 150 -2.79 7.05 -34.77
N LEU A 151 -3.37 7.61 -35.81
CA LEU A 151 -3.14 8.97 -36.30
C LEU A 151 -4.16 9.97 -35.73
N ALA A 152 -5.09 9.52 -34.91
CA ALA A 152 -6.06 10.41 -34.27
C ALA A 152 -5.34 11.39 -33.32
N PRO A 153 -5.80 12.64 -33.25
CA PRO A 153 -5.14 13.64 -32.42
C PRO A 153 -5.25 13.23 -30.95
N GLN A 154 -4.13 13.14 -30.28
CA GLN A 154 -4.02 12.92 -28.85
C GLN A 154 -3.48 14.18 -28.16
N SER A 155 -3.71 15.33 -28.75
CA SER A 155 -3.29 16.58 -28.14
C SER A 155 -4.06 16.83 -26.85
N LEU A 156 -3.42 17.52 -25.94
CA LEU A 156 -4.00 17.92 -24.66
C LEU A 156 -5.36 18.62 -24.85
N GLU A 157 -5.43 19.53 -25.85
CA GLU A 157 -6.64 20.29 -26.16
C GLU A 157 -7.77 19.36 -26.62
N THR A 158 -7.46 18.40 -27.47
CA THR A 158 -8.46 17.45 -27.99
C THR A 158 -9.03 16.58 -26.90
N VAL A 159 -8.17 16.06 -26.00
CA VAL A 159 -8.61 15.27 -24.85
C VAL A 159 -9.42 16.13 -23.90
N ALA A 160 -8.98 17.37 -23.65
CA ALA A 160 -9.68 18.31 -22.77
C ALA A 160 -11.08 18.67 -23.32
N LEU A 161 -11.20 18.93 -24.65
CA LEU A 161 -12.46 19.24 -25.29
C LEU A 161 -13.46 18.06 -25.31
N LYS A 162 -12.96 16.85 -25.61
CA LYS A 162 -13.80 15.66 -25.75
C LYS A 162 -14.15 14.96 -24.46
N GLN A 163 -13.25 14.92 -23.52
CA GLN A 163 -13.34 14.11 -22.30
C GLN A 163 -13.26 14.94 -21.02
N GLY A 164 -13.05 16.27 -21.19
CA GLY A 164 -12.89 17.21 -20.09
C GLY A 164 -11.45 17.30 -19.56
N ILE A 165 -11.19 18.38 -18.86
CA ILE A 165 -9.85 18.70 -18.33
C ILE A 165 -9.31 17.60 -17.40
N ARG A 166 -10.18 16.91 -16.68
CA ARG A 166 -9.76 15.79 -15.81
C ARG A 166 -9.14 14.65 -16.60
N ALA A 167 -9.68 14.31 -17.75
CA ALA A 167 -9.13 13.27 -18.62
C ALA A 167 -7.82 13.71 -19.29
N ALA A 168 -7.64 15.00 -19.52
CA ALA A 168 -6.42 15.59 -20.06
C ALA A 168 -5.31 15.73 -19.00
N ALA A 169 -5.65 15.60 -17.72
CA ALA A 169 -4.71 15.75 -16.61
C ALA A 169 -3.42 14.91 -16.72
N PRO A 170 -3.41 13.67 -17.27
CA PRO A 170 -2.18 12.91 -17.49
C PRO A 170 -1.19 13.57 -18.48
N GLN A 171 -1.68 14.41 -19.38
CA GLN A 171 -0.87 15.09 -20.39
C GLN A 171 -0.41 16.49 -19.95
N LEU A 172 -0.96 17.02 -18.84
CA LEU A 172 -0.50 18.29 -18.27
C LEU A 172 0.91 18.14 -17.71
N ALA A 173 1.66 19.26 -17.74
CA ALA A 173 2.94 19.32 -17.06
C ALA A 173 2.79 18.91 -15.60
N GLN A 174 3.63 17.98 -15.16
CA GLN A 174 3.57 17.41 -13.81
C GLN A 174 4.83 17.78 -13.06
N VAL A 175 4.68 18.04 -11.77
CA VAL A 175 5.81 18.09 -10.87
C VAL A 175 6.28 16.67 -10.64
N LEU A 176 7.52 16.37 -11.02
CA LEU A 176 8.14 15.08 -10.74
C LEU A 176 8.69 15.12 -9.31
N ALA A 177 8.04 14.37 -8.41
CA ALA A 177 8.51 14.23 -7.05
C ALA A 177 9.66 13.21 -7.00
N THR A 178 10.65 13.46 -6.15
CA THR A 178 11.74 12.52 -5.86
C THR A 178 11.77 12.14 -4.40
N ARG A 179 12.34 10.97 -4.10
CA ARG A 179 12.62 10.50 -2.74
C ARG A 179 14.00 10.94 -2.25
N GLU A 180 14.83 11.46 -3.15
CA GLU A 180 16.15 11.94 -2.78
C GLU A 180 16.07 13.09 -1.77
N GLY A 181 16.92 13.03 -0.75
CA GLY A 181 16.94 14.02 0.32
C GLY A 181 15.87 13.85 1.39
N LEU A 182 14.97 12.87 1.25
CA LEU A 182 14.06 12.48 2.31
C LEU A 182 14.78 11.58 3.34
N TRP A 183 14.17 11.46 4.50
CA TRP A 183 14.63 10.59 5.59
C TRP A 183 13.49 9.71 6.07
N LEU A 184 13.82 8.63 6.76
CA LEU A 184 12.85 7.71 7.32
C LEU A 184 11.84 8.45 8.20
N GLY A 185 10.56 8.24 7.93
CA GLY A 185 9.48 8.91 8.64
C GLY A 185 9.29 10.38 8.28
N SER A 186 9.91 10.88 7.20
CA SER A 186 9.68 12.26 6.72
C SER A 186 8.23 12.51 6.35
N HIS A 187 7.58 11.54 5.70
CA HIS A 187 6.19 11.64 5.28
C HIS A 187 5.45 10.32 5.50
N PHE A 188 4.30 10.39 6.15
CA PHE A 188 3.35 9.27 6.23
C PHE A 188 2.05 9.65 5.52
N MET A 189 1.60 8.79 4.63
CA MET A 189 0.36 8.98 3.88
C MET A 189 -0.75 8.13 4.49
N PHE A 190 -1.85 8.79 4.85
CA PHE A 190 -3.05 8.16 5.38
C PHE A 190 -4.14 8.16 4.31
N ASP A 191 -4.69 7.00 4.03
CA ASP A 191 -5.79 6.85 3.09
C ASP A 191 -6.61 5.62 3.35
N ASP A 192 -7.86 5.65 2.85
CA ASP A 192 -8.75 4.52 2.89
C ASP A 192 -8.90 3.85 1.52
N VAL A 193 -9.22 2.58 1.55
CA VAL A 193 -9.48 1.78 0.37
C VAL A 193 -10.61 0.80 0.62
N TRP A 194 -11.57 0.76 -0.30
CA TRP A 194 -12.57 -0.29 -0.37
C TRP A 194 -11.95 -1.54 -0.97
N LEU A 195 -12.02 -2.65 -0.25
CA LEU A 195 -11.57 -3.92 -0.81
C LEU A 195 -12.69 -4.50 -1.69
N ASP A 196 -12.37 -4.89 -2.92
CA ASP A 196 -13.30 -5.51 -3.85
C ASP A 196 -13.59 -6.98 -3.45
N LEU A 197 -14.17 -7.14 -2.26
CA LEU A 197 -14.41 -8.41 -1.59
C LEU A 197 -15.67 -8.30 -0.72
N LEU A 198 -16.48 -9.35 -0.64
CA LEU A 198 -17.51 -9.53 0.36
C LEU A 198 -17.03 -10.47 1.45
N VAL A 199 -17.25 -10.10 2.70
CA VAL A 199 -16.90 -10.90 3.88
C VAL A 199 -18.05 -10.96 4.87
N LEU A 200 -17.95 -11.90 5.81
CA LEU A 200 -18.91 -12.08 6.88
C LEU A 200 -18.54 -11.25 8.12
N ALA A 201 -19.51 -10.53 8.66
CA ALA A 201 -19.46 -9.89 9.96
C ALA A 201 -20.60 -10.41 10.82
N GLY A 202 -20.33 -11.43 11.59
CA GLY A 202 -21.39 -12.20 12.24
C GLY A 202 -22.28 -12.86 11.19
N ARG A 203 -23.56 -12.42 11.12
CA ARG A 203 -24.54 -12.95 10.13
C ARG A 203 -24.64 -12.11 8.86
N ASP A 204 -24.09 -10.91 8.85
CA ASP A 204 -24.19 -9.99 7.74
C ASP A 204 -23.02 -10.14 6.77
N LYS A 205 -23.28 -9.81 5.52
CA LYS A 205 -22.26 -9.71 4.48
C LYS A 205 -21.98 -8.23 4.21
N GLY A 206 -20.71 -7.88 4.16
CA GLY A 206 -20.31 -6.51 3.91
C GLY A 206 -19.02 -6.39 3.15
N GLN A 207 -18.83 -5.23 2.53
CA GLN A 207 -17.57 -4.90 1.87
C GLN A 207 -16.61 -4.30 2.90
N PRO A 208 -15.39 -4.83 3.04
CA PRO A 208 -14.41 -4.27 3.97
C PRO A 208 -13.89 -2.92 3.46
N LEU A 209 -13.72 -2.01 4.41
CA LEU A 209 -13.03 -0.74 4.23
C LEU A 209 -11.74 -0.80 5.06
N GLN A 210 -10.61 -0.58 4.44
CA GLN A 210 -9.32 -0.52 5.11
C GLN A 210 -8.81 0.92 5.15
N LEU A 211 -8.40 1.37 6.32
CA LEU A 211 -7.64 2.59 6.51
C LEU A 211 -6.18 2.22 6.77
N GLY A 212 -5.23 2.88 6.11
CA GLY A 212 -3.84 2.49 6.25
C GLY A 212 -2.85 3.63 6.11
N VAL A 213 -1.65 3.36 6.61
CA VAL A 213 -0.53 4.29 6.67
C VAL A 213 0.64 3.75 5.87
N LEU A 214 1.08 4.51 4.88
CA LEU A 214 2.25 4.22 4.06
C LEU A 214 3.37 5.19 4.40
N GLU A 215 4.55 4.69 4.69
CA GLU A 215 5.74 5.53 4.77
C GLU A 215 6.26 5.82 3.36
N TYR A 216 6.51 7.10 3.06
CA TYR A 216 6.73 7.53 1.68
C TYR A 216 8.10 7.16 1.13
N LEU A 217 9.17 7.31 1.94
CA LEU A 217 10.54 7.07 1.48
C LEU A 217 10.73 5.61 1.07
N THR A 218 10.34 4.67 1.93
CA THR A 218 10.52 3.23 1.69
C THR A 218 9.34 2.58 0.98
N GLY A 219 8.19 3.22 0.96
CA GLY A 219 6.96 2.63 0.43
C GLY A 219 6.39 1.50 1.28
N LYS A 220 6.84 1.35 2.53
CA LYS A 220 6.38 0.32 3.46
C LYS A 220 5.03 0.70 4.05
N ARG A 221 4.07 -0.23 4.02
CA ARG A 221 2.82 -0.13 4.78
C ARG A 221 3.14 -0.42 6.23
N VAL A 222 3.00 0.55 7.10
CA VAL A 222 3.46 0.49 8.50
C VAL A 222 2.34 0.27 9.51
N ALA A 223 1.15 0.74 9.20
CA ALA A 223 -0.05 0.54 10.03
C ALA A 223 -1.29 0.43 9.16
N TRP A 224 -2.26 -0.33 9.61
CA TRP A 224 -3.56 -0.45 8.96
C TRP A 224 -4.62 -0.99 9.92
N GLY A 225 -5.86 -0.65 9.64
CA GLY A 225 -7.03 -1.17 10.32
C GLY A 225 -8.15 -1.38 9.32
N GLN A 226 -9.14 -2.19 9.66
CA GLN A 226 -10.26 -2.49 8.78
C GLN A 226 -11.58 -2.51 9.53
N LYS A 227 -12.64 -2.17 8.82
CA LYS A 227 -14.02 -2.34 9.27
C LYS A 227 -14.92 -2.73 8.13
N ILE A 228 -16.09 -3.25 8.44
CA ILE A 228 -17.12 -3.54 7.43
C ILE A 228 -17.95 -2.31 7.16
N ARG A 229 -18.22 -2.08 5.88
CA ARG A 229 -19.20 -1.11 5.42
C ARG A 229 -20.59 -1.64 5.70
N ARG A 230 -21.37 -0.89 6.45
CA ARG A 230 -22.76 -1.22 6.76
C ARG A 230 -23.69 -0.12 6.27
N ARG A 231 -24.91 -0.47 6.01
CA ARG A 231 -25.98 0.51 5.96
C ARG A 231 -26.45 0.77 7.37
N ASP A 232 -26.60 2.02 7.70
CA ASP A 232 -27.33 2.45 8.88
C ASP A 232 -28.79 2.00 8.75
N GLU A 233 -29.28 1.24 9.70
CA GLU A 233 -30.63 0.67 9.64
C GLU A 233 -31.73 1.73 9.70
N GLU A 234 -31.47 2.83 10.41
CA GLU A 234 -32.45 3.92 10.59
C GLU A 234 -32.44 4.90 9.41
N THR A 235 -31.27 5.31 8.95
CA THR A 235 -31.14 6.34 7.91
C THR A 235 -30.99 5.76 6.49
N GLY A 236 -30.74 4.47 6.36
CA GLY A 236 -30.42 3.79 5.10
C GLY A 236 -29.13 4.26 4.43
N LYS A 237 -28.38 5.16 5.06
CA LYS A 237 -27.12 5.70 4.56
C LYS A 237 -25.98 4.73 4.80
N MET A 238 -25.01 4.73 3.90
CA MET A 238 -23.80 3.94 4.09
C MET A 238 -22.91 4.60 5.14
N ILE A 239 -22.55 3.83 6.18
CA ILE A 239 -21.57 4.28 7.18
C ILE A 239 -20.19 4.29 6.53
N HIS A 240 -19.60 5.46 6.44
CA HIS A 240 -18.25 5.69 5.96
C HIS A 240 -17.25 5.71 7.14
N LEU A 241 -15.95 5.86 6.84
CA LEU A 241 -14.96 6.20 7.84
C LEU A 241 -15.38 7.46 8.59
N ASN A 242 -15.22 7.41 9.89
CA ASN A 242 -15.50 8.54 10.75
C ASN A 242 -14.22 9.01 11.46
N GLN A 243 -14.33 10.08 12.21
CA GLN A 243 -13.21 10.66 12.96
C GLN A 243 -12.62 9.67 13.97
N ARG A 244 -13.46 8.79 14.55
CA ARG A 244 -13.02 7.75 15.49
C ARG A 244 -12.08 6.74 14.81
N ASP A 245 -12.37 6.32 13.59
CA ASP A 245 -11.50 5.40 12.84
C ASP A 245 -10.14 6.04 12.57
N MET A 246 -10.13 7.33 12.20
CA MET A 246 -8.89 8.08 12.00
C MET A 246 -8.10 8.20 13.33
N ARG A 247 -8.77 8.45 14.46
CA ARG A 247 -8.13 8.45 15.78
C ARG A 247 -7.49 7.10 16.10
N CYS A 248 -8.19 6.00 15.82
CA CYS A 248 -7.67 4.66 16.08
C CYS A 248 -6.42 4.36 15.25
N ILE A 249 -6.41 4.67 13.93
CA ILE A 249 -5.24 4.41 13.08
C ILE A 249 -4.07 5.35 13.44
N LEU A 250 -4.36 6.59 13.80
CA LEU A 250 -3.36 7.56 14.24
C LEU A 250 -2.72 7.12 15.56
N ALA A 251 -3.53 6.63 16.52
CA ALA A 251 -3.05 6.06 17.76
C ALA A 251 -2.20 4.80 17.52
N LEU A 252 -2.61 3.91 16.60
CA LEU A 252 -1.84 2.75 16.21
C LEU A 252 -0.48 3.15 15.63
N TRP A 253 -0.47 4.08 14.66
CA TRP A 253 0.76 4.60 14.06
C TRP A 253 1.67 5.23 15.14
N GLY A 254 1.13 6.09 16.00
CA GLY A 254 1.91 6.75 17.04
C GLY A 254 2.50 5.80 18.07
N ALA A 255 1.78 4.73 18.44
CA ALA A 255 2.22 3.74 19.42
C ALA A 255 3.23 2.74 18.87
N THR A 256 3.13 2.37 17.58
CA THR A 256 3.94 1.29 17.00
C THR A 256 5.09 1.80 16.14
N VAL A 257 4.88 2.89 15.42
CA VAL A 257 5.81 3.48 14.44
C VAL A 257 6.45 4.76 14.98
N GLY A 258 5.63 5.80 15.15
CA GLY A 258 6.09 7.10 15.64
C GLY A 258 6.57 8.04 14.54
N TYR A 259 7.32 9.07 14.92
CA TYR A 259 7.75 10.17 14.07
C TYR A 259 9.27 10.33 14.07
N SER A 260 9.80 10.97 13.03
CA SER A 260 11.23 11.22 12.90
C SER A 260 11.69 12.41 13.76
N PRO A 261 12.85 12.32 14.45
CA PRO A 261 13.45 13.46 15.15
C PRO A 261 13.84 14.61 14.22
N ARG A 262 13.91 14.35 12.91
CA ARG A 262 14.15 15.37 11.86
C ARG A 262 12.88 16.07 11.38
N GLY A 263 11.73 15.67 11.90
CA GLY A 263 10.40 16.13 11.52
C GLY A 263 9.64 15.13 10.66
N THR A 264 8.33 15.14 10.79
CA THR A 264 7.38 14.24 10.10
C THR A 264 6.20 15.05 9.58
N THR A 265 5.81 14.77 8.34
CA THR A 265 4.59 15.30 7.75
C THR A 265 3.57 14.19 7.57
N LEU A 266 2.38 14.37 8.15
CA LEU A 266 1.24 13.48 7.94
C LEU A 266 0.42 13.99 6.77
N VAL A 267 0.40 13.26 5.67
CA VAL A 267 -0.37 13.58 4.47
C VAL A 267 -1.74 12.94 4.57
N VAL A 268 -2.78 13.76 4.67
CA VAL A 268 -4.17 13.33 4.83
C VAL A 268 -5.08 13.97 3.80
N GLU A 269 -6.26 13.39 3.57
CA GLU A 269 -7.29 14.02 2.74
C GLU A 269 -8.07 15.11 3.46
N ASN A 270 -8.67 15.99 2.64
CA ASN A 270 -9.65 16.99 3.12
C ASN A 270 -11.05 16.37 3.34
N GLY A 271 -11.18 15.06 3.32
CA GLY A 271 -12.44 14.35 3.39
C GLY A 271 -12.95 14.08 4.81
N THR A 272 -13.89 13.15 4.92
CA THR A 272 -14.55 12.72 6.16
C THR A 272 -13.62 12.12 7.21
N ALA A 273 -12.44 11.64 6.79
CA ALA A 273 -11.40 11.09 7.65
C ALA A 273 -10.29 12.12 7.96
N ALA A 274 -10.59 13.42 7.96
CA ALA A 274 -9.61 14.46 8.26
C ALA A 274 -9.21 14.43 9.73
N ILE A 275 -7.92 14.66 9.99
CA ILE A 275 -7.43 14.96 11.35
C ILE A 275 -8.03 16.31 11.78
N SER A 276 -8.68 16.37 12.93
CA SER A 276 -9.22 17.64 13.45
C SER A 276 -8.09 18.61 13.81
N LYS A 277 -8.43 19.90 13.95
CA LYS A 277 -7.42 20.90 14.35
C LYS A 277 -6.86 20.62 15.75
N GLU A 278 -7.71 20.18 16.67
CA GLU A 278 -7.29 19.84 18.02
C GLU A 278 -6.30 18.66 18.02
N LEU A 279 -6.54 17.65 17.20
CA LEU A 279 -5.59 16.55 17.04
C LEU A 279 -4.28 16.99 16.38
N GLU A 280 -4.34 17.93 15.44
CA GLU A 280 -3.15 18.51 14.82
C GLU A 280 -2.31 19.28 15.83
N GLU A 281 -2.95 20.11 16.67
CA GLU A 281 -2.32 20.84 17.77
C GLU A 281 -1.74 19.89 18.81
N LEU A 282 -2.50 18.86 19.21
CA LEU A 282 -2.04 17.82 20.13
C LEU A 282 -0.76 17.15 19.63
N LEU A 283 -0.75 16.71 18.36
CA LEU A 283 0.42 16.07 17.73
C LEU A 283 1.60 17.02 17.65
N TYR A 284 1.34 18.29 17.29
CA TYR A 284 2.37 19.32 17.22
C TYR A 284 3.02 19.53 18.59
N HIS A 285 2.24 19.71 19.65
CA HIS A 285 2.76 19.90 20.99
C HIS A 285 3.44 18.64 21.55
N ALA A 286 2.85 17.47 21.37
CA ALA A 286 3.40 16.20 21.85
C ALA A 286 4.75 15.86 21.21
N SER A 287 5.00 16.34 20.00
CA SER A 287 6.26 16.14 19.27
C SER A 287 7.24 17.29 19.37
N GLY A 288 6.94 18.34 20.15
CA GLY A 288 7.76 19.56 20.16
C GLY A 288 7.81 20.29 18.83
N GLY A 289 6.73 20.24 18.03
CA GLY A 289 6.62 20.90 16.73
C GLY A 289 7.15 20.08 15.54
N LEU A 290 7.57 18.84 15.76
CA LEU A 290 8.14 17.99 14.73
C LEU A 290 7.09 17.32 13.85
N ILE A 291 5.87 17.09 14.35
CA ILE A 291 4.77 16.54 13.54
C ILE A 291 3.95 17.68 12.95
N LYS A 292 3.77 17.64 11.63
CA LYS A 292 2.92 18.58 10.87
C LYS A 292 1.89 17.78 10.06
N VAL A 293 0.71 18.36 9.88
CA VAL A 293 -0.37 17.78 9.07
C VAL A 293 -0.48 18.56 7.76
N ASP A 294 -0.35 17.86 6.63
CA ASP A 294 -0.53 18.42 5.30
C ASP A 294 -1.79 17.84 4.65
N ARG A 295 -2.76 18.71 4.37
CA ARG A 295 -4.02 18.37 3.70
C ARG A 295 -4.01 18.68 2.20
N SER A 296 -2.97 19.35 1.72
CA SER A 296 -2.88 19.81 0.33
C SER A 296 -1.99 18.94 -0.55
N GLY A 297 -1.20 18.06 0.07
CA GLY A 297 -0.22 17.21 -0.59
C GLY A 297 1.22 17.54 -0.22
N ILE A 298 2.17 16.81 -0.80
CA ILE A 298 3.59 16.95 -0.47
C ILE A 298 4.06 18.39 -0.73
N GLY A 299 4.60 19.03 0.30
CA GLY A 299 5.20 20.36 0.22
C GLY A 299 4.28 21.54 0.53
N GLY A 300 3.03 21.29 0.97
CA GLY A 300 2.11 22.37 1.42
C GLY A 300 1.68 23.35 0.33
N VAL A 301 2.07 23.12 -0.92
CA VAL A 301 1.73 23.99 -2.04
C VAL A 301 0.35 23.62 -2.56
N ARG A 302 -0.64 24.42 -2.20
CA ARG A 302 -1.98 24.33 -2.82
C ARG A 302 -1.87 24.68 -4.29
N GLN A 303 -1.91 23.69 -5.16
CA GLN A 303 -2.22 23.95 -6.57
C GLN A 303 -3.69 24.39 -6.64
N THR A 304 -3.89 25.69 -6.52
CA THR A 304 -5.17 26.30 -6.90
C THR A 304 -5.26 26.27 -8.41
N LEU A 305 -5.73 25.14 -8.96
CA LEU A 305 -6.41 25.20 -10.23
C LEU A 305 -7.66 26.02 -9.97
N LYS A 306 -7.61 27.30 -10.36
CA LYS A 306 -8.77 28.15 -10.46
C LYS A 306 -9.68 27.57 -11.55
N GLN A 307 -10.45 26.57 -11.19
CA GLN A 307 -11.61 26.16 -11.97
C GLN A 307 -12.79 26.99 -11.48
N GLY A 308 -13.55 27.56 -12.41
CA GLY A 308 -14.64 28.48 -12.24
C GLY A 308 -15.87 27.99 -11.46
N HIS A 309 -15.69 27.19 -10.44
CA HIS A 309 -16.71 26.76 -9.49
C HIS A 309 -16.20 26.99 -8.07
N GLY A 310 -16.48 28.17 -7.55
CA GLY A 310 -16.60 28.43 -6.11
C GLY A 310 -15.38 28.18 -5.20
N GLY A 311 -14.17 28.52 -5.62
CA GLY A 311 -13.09 28.89 -4.67
C GLY A 311 -12.59 27.88 -3.63
N ARG A 312 -13.02 26.63 -3.62
CA ARG A 312 -12.45 25.59 -2.77
C ARG A 312 -11.28 24.94 -3.48
N GLY A 313 -10.07 25.12 -2.95
CA GLY A 313 -8.88 24.47 -3.45
C GLY A 313 -9.07 22.96 -3.53
N VAL A 314 -9.10 22.43 -4.74
CA VAL A 314 -9.13 20.98 -4.96
C VAL A 314 -7.71 20.50 -4.74
N GLY A 315 -7.50 19.64 -3.73
CA GLY A 315 -6.22 18.96 -3.50
C GLY A 315 -5.77 18.24 -4.78
N ASN A 316 -4.46 18.13 -4.99
CA ASN A 316 -3.95 17.36 -6.12
C ASN A 316 -4.00 15.85 -5.78
N PRO A 317 -4.89 15.05 -6.37
CA PRO A 317 -5.00 13.63 -6.05
C PRO A 317 -3.72 12.84 -6.37
N ARG A 318 -2.83 13.36 -7.20
CA ARG A 318 -1.58 12.69 -7.59
C ARG A 318 -0.51 12.64 -6.50
N HIS A 319 -0.63 13.46 -5.46
CA HIS A 319 0.28 13.36 -4.30
C HIS A 319 0.16 12.02 -3.57
N LYS A 320 -0.96 11.32 -3.73
CA LYS A 320 -1.20 9.99 -3.17
C LYS A 320 -0.89 8.84 -4.13
N ALA A 321 -0.35 9.12 -5.32
CA ALA A 321 -0.04 8.09 -6.31
C ALA A 321 0.76 6.88 -5.76
N PRO A 322 1.74 7.03 -4.84
CA PRO A 322 2.40 5.89 -4.22
C PRO A 322 1.45 4.99 -3.44
N LEU A 323 0.50 5.60 -2.72
CA LEU A 323 -0.49 4.88 -1.94
C LEU A 323 -1.55 4.23 -2.83
N GLU A 324 -2.02 4.92 -3.87
CA GLU A 324 -2.90 4.35 -4.91
C GLU A 324 -2.24 3.16 -5.61
N SER A 325 -0.95 3.27 -5.91
CA SER A 325 -0.18 2.16 -6.49
C SER A 325 -0.09 0.97 -5.53
N TYR A 326 0.06 1.21 -4.24
CA TYR A 326 0.01 0.19 -3.21
C TYR A 326 -1.38 -0.48 -3.15
N HIS A 327 -2.45 0.32 -3.17
CA HIS A 327 -3.82 -0.19 -3.17
C HIS A 327 -4.09 -1.09 -4.39
N ASN A 328 -3.62 -0.71 -5.57
CA ASN A 328 -3.74 -1.55 -6.77
C ASN A 328 -3.02 -2.91 -6.62
N LEU A 329 -1.83 -2.93 -6.01
CA LEU A 329 -1.13 -4.19 -5.71
C LEU A 329 -1.92 -5.05 -4.72
N GLN A 330 -2.51 -4.42 -3.72
CA GLN A 330 -3.34 -5.10 -2.73
C GLN A 330 -4.62 -5.66 -3.35
N HIS A 331 -5.33 -4.88 -4.19
CA HIS A 331 -6.51 -5.35 -4.92
C HIS A 331 -6.21 -6.57 -5.78
N ASN A 332 -5.08 -6.56 -6.51
CA ASN A 332 -4.66 -7.71 -7.30
C ASN A 332 -4.46 -8.98 -6.45
N ARG A 333 -4.00 -8.84 -5.20
CA ARG A 333 -3.83 -9.97 -4.28
C ARG A 333 -5.16 -10.43 -3.65
N VAL A 334 -6.01 -9.47 -3.30
CA VAL A 334 -7.33 -9.73 -2.72
C VAL A 334 -8.27 -10.39 -3.75
N SER A 335 -8.10 -10.13 -5.04
CA SER A 335 -8.93 -10.70 -6.10
C SER A 335 -8.90 -12.24 -6.18
N HIS A 336 -7.94 -12.89 -5.53
CA HIS A 336 -7.86 -14.36 -5.44
C HIS A 336 -8.58 -14.94 -4.21
N LEU A 337 -9.09 -14.09 -3.30
CA LEU A 337 -9.76 -14.54 -2.09
C LEU A 337 -11.23 -14.89 -2.34
N PRO A 338 -11.81 -15.83 -1.57
CA PRO A 338 -13.23 -16.13 -1.65
C PRO A 338 -14.09 -14.90 -1.37
N GLY A 339 -15.07 -14.64 -2.21
CA GLY A 339 -15.95 -13.46 -2.09
C GLY A 339 -15.49 -12.25 -2.89
N ALA A 340 -14.41 -12.35 -3.68
CA ALA A 340 -13.95 -11.26 -4.54
C ALA A 340 -15.04 -10.81 -5.53
N THR A 341 -15.26 -9.48 -5.60
CA THR A 341 -16.32 -8.88 -6.41
C THR A 341 -15.86 -8.50 -7.83
N GLY A 342 -14.54 -8.61 -8.10
CA GLY A 342 -13.93 -8.08 -9.32
C GLY A 342 -13.84 -6.56 -9.32
N HIS A 343 -13.03 -6.03 -10.24
CA HIS A 343 -12.79 -4.57 -10.35
C HIS A 343 -13.89 -3.86 -11.14
N ASP A 344 -14.74 -4.60 -11.86
CA ASP A 344 -15.85 -4.08 -12.64
C ASP A 344 -17.12 -3.93 -11.79
N ARG A 345 -17.97 -2.97 -12.17
CA ARG A 345 -19.25 -2.69 -11.48
C ARG A 345 -20.23 -3.85 -11.51
N THR A 346 -19.98 -4.84 -12.36
CA THR A 346 -20.81 -6.05 -12.47
C THR A 346 -20.09 -7.19 -11.74
N PRO A 347 -20.62 -7.64 -10.59
CA PRO A 347 -20.04 -8.77 -9.87
C PRO A 347 -20.05 -10.04 -10.73
N PRO A 348 -19.04 -10.91 -10.61
CA PRO A 348 -19.05 -12.20 -11.30
C PRO A 348 -20.30 -13.03 -10.93
N GLU A 349 -20.85 -13.77 -11.87
CA GLU A 349 -22.01 -14.67 -11.59
C GLU A 349 -21.73 -15.66 -10.46
N THR A 350 -20.50 -16.13 -10.37
CA THR A 350 -20.02 -16.99 -9.30
C THR A 350 -20.20 -16.40 -7.91
N LEU A 351 -20.10 -15.07 -7.76
CA LEU A 351 -20.31 -14.39 -6.49
C LEU A 351 -21.78 -14.49 -6.04
N HIS A 352 -22.73 -14.36 -6.96
CA HIS A 352 -24.17 -14.50 -6.63
C HIS A 352 -24.50 -15.91 -6.14
N GLY A 353 -23.91 -16.93 -6.77
CA GLY A 353 -24.01 -18.31 -6.32
C GLY A 353 -23.43 -18.51 -4.93
N LEU A 354 -22.22 -18.01 -4.70
CA LEU A 354 -21.54 -18.06 -3.42
C LEU A 354 -22.34 -17.34 -2.31
N ALA A 355 -22.85 -16.15 -2.60
CA ALA A 355 -23.63 -15.36 -1.64
C ALA A 355 -24.94 -16.07 -1.24
N ARG A 356 -25.62 -16.74 -2.19
CA ARG A 356 -26.83 -17.53 -1.92
C ARG A 356 -26.51 -18.79 -1.09
N ALA A 357 -25.42 -19.49 -1.44
CA ALA A 357 -24.98 -20.67 -0.68
C ALA A 357 -24.65 -20.31 0.76
N GLU A 358 -23.99 -19.17 0.98
CA GLU A 358 -23.68 -18.64 2.30
C GLU A 358 -24.96 -18.30 3.09
N ASP A 359 -25.96 -17.65 2.46
CA ASP A 359 -27.24 -17.37 3.10
C ASP A 359 -27.99 -18.65 3.53
N GLN A 360 -27.89 -19.69 2.72
CA GLN A 360 -28.50 -21.01 3.06
C GLN A 360 -27.75 -21.65 4.22
N LEU A 361 -26.42 -21.55 4.24
CA LEU A 361 -25.56 -22.07 5.29
C LEU A 361 -25.83 -21.37 6.64
N ILE A 362 -25.93 -20.02 6.64
CA ILE A 362 -26.27 -19.24 7.83
C ILE A 362 -27.64 -19.67 8.39
N LYS A 363 -28.65 -19.76 7.52
CA LYS A 363 -29.99 -20.23 7.91
C LYS A 363 -30.01 -21.68 8.44
N ALA A 364 -29.13 -22.54 7.94
CA ALA A 364 -28.98 -23.89 8.43
C ALA A 364 -28.26 -23.90 9.79
N ALA A 365 -27.22 -23.07 9.94
CA ALA A 365 -26.48 -22.89 11.19
C ALA A 365 -27.38 -22.41 12.34
N ASP A 366 -28.31 -21.51 12.07
CA ASP A 366 -29.25 -20.97 13.05
C ASP A 366 -30.17 -22.05 13.67
N LYS A 367 -30.36 -23.18 12.98
CA LYS A 367 -31.18 -24.32 13.45
C LYS A 367 -30.37 -25.31 14.26
N LEU A 368 -29.05 -25.16 14.36
CA LEU A 368 -28.16 -26.08 15.05
C LEU A 368 -27.88 -25.61 16.49
N PRO A 369 -27.60 -26.54 17.42
CA PRO A 369 -27.02 -26.19 18.72
C PRO A 369 -25.72 -25.40 18.53
N ALA A 370 -25.43 -24.44 19.43
CA ALA A 370 -24.30 -23.54 19.33
C ALA A 370 -22.93 -24.25 19.11
N GLU A 371 -22.75 -25.41 19.75
CA GLU A 371 -21.53 -26.22 19.62
C GLU A 371 -21.32 -26.73 18.17
N ARG A 372 -22.40 -27.12 17.49
CA ARG A 372 -22.35 -27.60 16.10
C ARG A 372 -22.29 -26.42 15.12
N ALA A 373 -23.01 -25.34 15.40
CA ALA A 373 -22.97 -24.13 14.61
C ALA A 373 -21.54 -23.55 14.53
N GLY A 374 -20.78 -23.58 15.65
CA GLY A 374 -19.41 -23.15 15.71
C GLY A 374 -18.40 -24.02 14.92
N GLN A 375 -18.81 -25.22 14.47
CA GLN A 375 -17.96 -26.09 13.64
C GLN A 375 -18.19 -25.87 12.14
N ILE A 376 -19.15 -25.04 11.76
CA ILE A 376 -19.45 -24.76 10.35
C ILE A 376 -18.32 -23.92 9.75
N LYS A 377 -17.79 -24.37 8.62
CA LYS A 377 -16.86 -23.60 7.81
C LYS A 377 -17.65 -22.78 6.77
N HIS A 378 -17.59 -21.48 6.90
CA HIS A 378 -18.20 -20.57 5.95
C HIS A 378 -17.51 -20.61 4.58
N TYR A 379 -18.25 -20.29 3.51
CA TYR A 379 -17.70 -20.18 2.15
C TYR A 379 -17.02 -18.84 1.91
N MET A 380 -17.48 -17.79 2.61
CA MET A 380 -16.86 -16.48 2.60
C MET A 380 -15.92 -16.34 3.80
N LEU A 381 -14.92 -15.47 3.67
CA LEU A 381 -14.04 -15.17 4.79
C LEU A 381 -14.79 -14.41 5.89
N THR A 382 -14.52 -14.75 7.11
CA THR A 382 -14.84 -13.90 8.26
C THR A 382 -13.89 -12.71 8.35
N MET A 383 -14.21 -11.71 9.16
CA MET A 383 -13.31 -10.56 9.38
C MET A 383 -11.96 -10.97 9.96
N ASP A 384 -11.91 -11.96 10.84
CA ASP A 384 -10.66 -12.45 11.43
C ASP A 384 -9.80 -13.19 10.41
N GLU A 385 -10.42 -14.04 9.57
CA GLU A 385 -9.72 -14.70 8.46
C GLU A 385 -9.20 -13.66 7.44
N LEU A 386 -10.01 -12.66 7.11
CA LEU A 386 -9.57 -11.55 6.25
C LEU A 386 -8.39 -10.79 6.86
N SER A 387 -8.44 -10.47 8.17
CA SER A 387 -7.32 -9.83 8.87
C SER A 387 -6.04 -10.62 8.74
N HIS A 388 -6.13 -11.94 8.88
CA HIS A 388 -4.99 -12.84 8.74
C HIS A 388 -4.44 -12.84 7.31
N GLU A 389 -5.31 -12.96 6.30
CA GLU A 389 -4.90 -12.92 4.89
C GLU A 389 -4.33 -11.54 4.49
N LEU A 390 -4.93 -10.44 4.93
CA LEU A 390 -4.39 -9.10 4.68
C LEU A 390 -3.03 -8.90 5.35
N THR A 391 -2.81 -9.47 6.52
CA THR A 391 -1.49 -9.42 7.18
C THR A 391 -0.43 -10.10 6.32
N LYS A 392 -0.75 -11.27 5.72
CA LYS A 392 0.15 -11.95 4.78
C LYS A 392 0.37 -11.10 3.53
N ILE A 393 -0.70 -10.58 2.93
CA ILE A 393 -0.64 -9.75 1.72
C ILE A 393 0.23 -8.50 1.96
N VAL A 394 0.03 -7.79 3.06
CA VAL A 394 0.82 -6.60 3.41
C VAL A 394 2.29 -6.97 3.60
N ARG A 395 2.56 -8.05 4.32
CA ARG A 395 3.94 -8.56 4.49
C ARG A 395 4.60 -8.89 3.16
N ASP A 396 3.89 -9.59 2.27
CA ASP A 396 4.41 -9.98 0.95
C ASP A 396 4.65 -8.77 0.05
N ILE A 397 3.78 -7.75 0.09
CA ILE A 397 4.00 -6.50 -0.64
C ILE A 397 5.20 -5.75 -0.08
N ASN A 398 5.33 -5.67 1.24
CA ASN A 398 6.46 -5.02 1.90
C ASN A 398 7.80 -5.76 1.65
N ALA A 399 7.77 -7.08 1.44
CA ALA A 399 8.94 -7.90 1.14
C ALA A 399 9.27 -7.96 -0.37
N ARG A 400 8.46 -7.33 -1.24
CA ARG A 400 8.63 -7.42 -2.68
C ARG A 400 9.84 -6.63 -3.16
N THR A 401 10.77 -7.30 -3.87
CA THR A 401 11.97 -6.69 -4.48
C THR A 401 11.74 -6.23 -5.92
N THR A 402 10.74 -6.81 -6.62
CA THR A 402 10.40 -6.50 -8.02
C THR A 402 9.43 -5.32 -8.10
N HIS A 403 9.88 -4.11 -7.82
CA HIS A 403 9.09 -2.88 -7.88
C HIS A 403 9.82 -1.79 -8.70
N LYS A 404 9.09 -0.70 -9.00
CA LYS A 404 9.60 0.45 -9.76
C LYS A 404 9.48 1.75 -8.94
N LEU A 405 9.78 1.67 -7.63
CA LEU A 405 9.78 2.87 -6.79
C LEU A 405 10.86 3.85 -7.28
N GLU A 406 10.48 5.11 -7.42
CA GLU A 406 11.35 6.17 -7.97
C GLU A 406 12.54 6.43 -7.05
N GLY A 407 13.69 6.75 -7.62
CA GLY A 407 14.89 7.14 -6.89
C GLY A 407 15.58 6.03 -6.09
N TRP A 408 15.14 4.79 -6.21
CA TRP A 408 15.56 3.68 -5.35
C TRP A 408 17.07 3.45 -5.37
N GLU A 409 17.67 3.43 -6.55
CA GLU A 409 19.13 3.29 -6.72
C GLU A 409 19.87 4.53 -6.22
N ARG A 410 19.33 5.73 -6.45
CA ARG A 410 19.91 7.00 -5.98
C ARG A 410 19.86 7.14 -4.47
N CYS A 411 18.85 6.57 -3.82
CA CYS A 411 18.78 6.46 -2.35
C CYS A 411 19.72 5.39 -1.78
N GLY A 412 20.39 4.60 -2.62
CA GLY A 412 21.30 3.53 -2.20
C GLY A 412 20.57 2.25 -1.74
N TYR A 413 19.28 2.06 -2.12
CA TYR A 413 18.48 0.90 -1.71
C TYR A 413 18.69 -0.28 -2.66
N THR A 414 19.93 -0.69 -2.79
CA THR A 414 20.35 -1.86 -3.58
C THR A 414 21.23 -2.77 -2.74
N VAL A 415 21.05 -4.06 -2.91
CA VAL A 415 21.86 -5.11 -2.25
C VAL A 415 22.69 -5.82 -3.30
N GLU A 416 23.95 -6.07 -3.00
CA GLU A 416 24.76 -6.95 -3.81
C GLU A 416 24.34 -8.39 -3.55
N GLU A 417 23.70 -9.02 -4.53
CA GLU A 417 23.35 -10.45 -4.44
C GLU A 417 24.54 -11.35 -4.73
N MET A 418 25.42 -10.84 -5.58
CA MET A 418 26.50 -11.63 -6.10
C MET A 418 27.63 -10.70 -6.55
N ARG A 419 28.84 -11.05 -6.14
CA ARG A 419 30.06 -10.45 -6.67
C ARG A 419 30.94 -11.55 -7.24
N LEU A 420 31.23 -11.46 -8.53
CA LEU A 420 32.20 -12.31 -9.20
C LEU A 420 33.49 -11.51 -9.35
N SER A 421 34.56 -12.00 -8.74
CA SER A 421 35.90 -11.47 -8.90
C SER A 421 36.69 -12.38 -9.81
N ALA A 422 37.49 -11.81 -10.70
CA ALA A 422 38.41 -12.57 -11.55
C ALA A 422 39.41 -13.43 -10.73
N SER A 423 39.63 -13.06 -9.45
CA SER A 423 40.54 -13.76 -8.54
C SER A 423 39.88 -14.84 -7.69
N SER A 424 38.56 -14.98 -7.69
CA SER A 424 37.84 -15.97 -6.88
C SER A 424 36.89 -16.80 -7.75
N PRO A 425 37.15 -18.10 -7.97
CA PRO A 425 36.23 -18.97 -8.65
C PRO A 425 34.96 -19.11 -7.79
N TRP A 426 33.87 -18.55 -8.28
CA TRP A 426 32.59 -18.54 -7.59
C TRP A 426 31.72 -19.72 -8.03
N THR A 427 31.13 -20.41 -7.07
CA THR A 427 30.10 -21.42 -7.30
C THR A 427 28.74 -20.81 -7.03
N PRO A 428 27.81 -20.77 -8.01
CA PRO A 428 26.48 -20.24 -7.80
C PRO A 428 25.74 -21.05 -6.71
N SER A 429 25.20 -20.39 -5.71
CA SER A 429 24.19 -20.98 -4.84
C SER A 429 22.92 -21.21 -5.66
N GLY A 430 22.51 -22.43 -5.79
CA GLY A 430 21.29 -23.11 -6.25
C GLY A 430 20.19 -22.48 -7.11
N GLU A 431 20.12 -21.17 -7.28
CA GLU A 431 18.99 -20.50 -7.96
C GLU A 431 19.30 -19.94 -9.35
N VAL A 432 20.54 -20.03 -9.82
CA VAL A 432 20.93 -19.50 -11.13
C VAL A 432 21.10 -20.66 -12.11
N ASP A 433 20.48 -20.54 -13.28
CA ASP A 433 20.69 -21.48 -14.38
C ASP A 433 22.22 -21.70 -14.59
N PRO A 434 22.71 -22.92 -14.50
CA PRO A 434 24.13 -23.24 -14.62
C PRO A 434 24.78 -22.72 -15.93
N ALA A 435 24.03 -22.67 -17.03
CA ALA A 435 24.51 -22.17 -18.31
C ALA A 435 24.72 -20.64 -18.28
N ILE A 436 23.81 -19.91 -17.61
CA ILE A 436 23.93 -18.46 -17.41
C ILE A 436 25.10 -18.17 -16.47
N ALA A 437 25.23 -18.93 -15.38
CA ALA A 437 26.31 -18.78 -14.43
C ALA A 437 27.69 -19.01 -15.11
N GLN A 438 27.84 -20.05 -15.91
CA GLN A 438 29.07 -20.31 -16.66
C GLN A 438 29.40 -19.20 -17.66
N THR A 439 28.40 -18.66 -18.34
CA THR A 439 28.59 -17.54 -19.27
C THR A 439 29.05 -16.28 -18.56
N ILE A 440 28.47 -15.98 -17.38
CA ILE A 440 28.86 -14.84 -16.55
C ILE A 440 30.29 -14.99 -16.05
N VAL A 441 30.64 -16.18 -15.54
CA VAL A 441 32.02 -16.46 -15.05
C VAL A 441 33.03 -16.34 -16.18
N ARG A 442 32.74 -16.89 -17.35
CA ARG A 442 33.61 -16.77 -18.53
C ARG A 442 33.83 -15.31 -18.94
N ASN A 443 32.75 -14.51 -19.04
CA ASN A 443 32.85 -13.10 -19.39
C ASN A 443 33.63 -12.29 -18.34
N ALA A 444 33.49 -12.60 -17.06
CA ALA A 444 34.29 -11.98 -16.00
C ALA A 444 35.76 -12.29 -16.12
N CYS A 445 36.12 -13.57 -16.39
CA CYS A 445 37.49 -14.00 -16.61
C CYS A 445 38.11 -13.35 -17.88
N GLU A 446 37.36 -13.22 -18.96
CA GLU A 446 37.80 -12.62 -20.22
C GLU A 446 38.01 -11.10 -20.09
N THR A 447 37.19 -10.40 -19.34
CA THR A 447 37.23 -8.94 -19.19
C THR A 447 38.09 -8.46 -18.01
N GLY A 448 38.46 -9.36 -17.08
CA GLY A 448 39.18 -9.01 -15.84
C GLY A 448 38.38 -8.09 -14.91
N ALA A 449 37.10 -7.92 -15.17
CA ALA A 449 36.23 -7.02 -14.42
C ALA A 449 35.46 -7.77 -13.33
N ASP A 450 35.34 -7.14 -12.16
CA ASP A 450 34.41 -7.60 -11.13
C ASP A 450 32.97 -7.41 -11.63
N LEU A 451 32.24 -8.50 -11.74
CA LEU A 451 30.81 -8.48 -12.07
C LEU A 451 30.00 -8.48 -10.78
N VAL A 452 29.28 -7.40 -10.55
CA VAL A 452 28.42 -7.24 -9.38
C VAL A 452 26.96 -7.27 -9.86
N ARG A 453 26.22 -8.30 -9.45
CA ARG A 453 24.77 -8.31 -9.59
C ARG A 453 24.15 -7.65 -8.38
N ARG A 454 23.35 -6.63 -8.64
CA ARG A 454 22.59 -5.92 -7.61
C ARG A 454 21.11 -6.13 -7.82
N ARG A 455 20.39 -6.34 -6.73
CA ARG A 455 18.93 -6.26 -6.71
C ARG A 455 18.48 -5.04 -5.93
N ARG A 456 17.25 -4.62 -6.15
CA ARG A 456 16.60 -3.62 -5.31
C ARG A 456 16.25 -4.24 -3.95
N MET A 457 16.42 -3.47 -2.90
CA MET A 457 15.86 -3.80 -1.58
C MET A 457 14.33 -3.79 -1.68
N SER A 458 13.67 -4.63 -0.91
CA SER A 458 12.23 -4.49 -0.69
C SER A 458 11.93 -3.26 0.19
N PRO A 459 10.67 -2.77 0.24
CA PRO A 459 10.25 -1.74 1.19
C PRO A 459 10.62 -2.05 2.65
N ALA A 460 10.52 -3.30 3.08
CA ALA A 460 10.92 -3.72 4.42
C ALA A 460 12.43 -3.63 4.62
N GLU A 461 13.23 -4.15 3.69
CA GLU A 461 14.69 -4.09 3.76
C GLU A 461 15.22 -2.65 3.73
N ALA A 462 14.59 -1.77 2.93
CA ALA A 462 14.96 -0.34 2.89
C ALA A 462 14.65 0.35 4.23
N TRP A 463 13.55 -0.01 4.88
CA TRP A 463 13.21 0.45 6.21
C TRP A 463 14.25 0.02 7.23
N ASP A 464 14.55 -1.28 7.29
CA ASP A 464 15.53 -1.85 8.22
C ASP A 464 16.94 -1.25 7.99
N TYR A 465 17.29 -0.97 6.72
CA TYR A 465 18.53 -0.30 6.35
C TYR A 465 18.61 1.14 6.88
N GLU A 466 17.50 1.90 6.81
CA GLU A 466 17.44 3.25 7.37
C GLU A 466 17.50 3.23 8.91
N GLU A 467 16.82 2.30 9.57
CA GLU A 467 16.93 2.13 11.03
C GLU A 467 18.37 1.77 11.44
N ALA A 468 19.05 0.90 10.70
CA ALA A 468 20.44 0.54 10.94
C ALA A 468 21.42 1.72 10.80
N LYS A 469 21.07 2.75 10.02
CA LYS A 469 21.82 4.03 9.94
C LYS A 469 21.59 4.94 11.15
N GLY A 470 20.75 4.55 12.10
CA GLY A 470 20.41 5.35 13.28
C GLY A 470 19.23 6.31 13.06
N ASN A 471 18.49 6.17 11.97
CA ASN A 471 17.27 6.95 11.70
C ASN A 471 16.08 6.40 12.50
N ASN A 472 16.24 6.27 13.82
CA ASN A 472 15.20 5.72 14.68
C ASN A 472 14.01 6.69 14.83
N LEU A 473 12.81 6.14 14.79
CA LEU A 473 11.59 6.90 15.03
C LEU A 473 11.24 6.97 16.51
N ILE A 474 10.66 8.08 16.92
CA ILE A 474 10.22 8.34 18.29
C ILE A 474 8.73 8.02 18.38
N LYS A 475 8.35 7.08 19.22
CA LYS A 475 6.93 6.76 19.46
C LYS A 475 6.25 7.86 20.25
N LEU A 476 4.98 8.08 19.96
CA LEU A 476 4.19 9.00 20.76
C LEU A 476 4.04 8.48 22.19
N PRO A 477 4.12 9.37 23.20
CA PRO A 477 3.95 8.96 24.57
C PRO A 477 2.52 8.47 24.84
N ALA A 478 2.38 7.56 25.79
CA ALA A 478 1.12 6.89 26.09
C ALA A 478 -0.04 7.87 26.43
N TRP A 479 0.27 9.00 27.08
CA TRP A 479 -0.73 10.03 27.37
C TRP A 479 -1.30 10.66 26.09
N CYS A 480 -0.45 10.89 25.10
CA CYS A 480 -0.89 11.40 23.81
C CYS A 480 -1.77 10.37 23.07
N ILE A 481 -1.40 9.09 23.14
CA ILE A 481 -2.22 8.00 22.56
C ILE A 481 -3.61 7.97 23.20
N CYS A 482 -3.72 8.08 24.52
CA CYS A 482 -5.01 8.13 25.21
C CYS A 482 -5.84 9.36 24.79
N GLN A 483 -5.22 10.51 24.65
CA GLN A 483 -5.91 11.72 24.17
C GLN A 483 -6.33 11.61 22.70
N ILE A 484 -5.50 11.00 21.85
CA ILE A 484 -5.87 10.71 20.47
C ILE A 484 -7.10 9.80 20.42
N LEU A 485 -7.14 8.73 21.24
CA LEU A 485 -8.28 7.81 21.30
C LEU A 485 -9.54 8.51 21.83
N GLY A 486 -9.36 9.44 22.76
CA GLY A 486 -10.46 10.22 23.35
C GLY A 486 -11.20 9.48 24.46
N MET A 487 -11.90 10.24 25.31
CA MET A 487 -12.62 9.71 26.48
C MET A 487 -13.74 8.71 26.12
N GLU A 488 -14.30 8.83 24.94
CA GLU A 488 -15.32 7.90 24.42
C GLU A 488 -14.81 6.45 24.28
N MET A 489 -13.50 6.26 24.16
CA MET A 489 -12.86 4.94 24.10
C MET A 489 -12.47 4.40 25.47
N ALA A 490 -12.57 5.21 26.51
CA ALA A 490 -12.29 4.77 27.87
C ALA A 490 -13.32 3.74 28.34
N ARG A 491 -12.86 2.70 29.01
CA ARG A 491 -13.71 1.69 29.63
C ARG A 491 -13.30 1.51 31.08
N PRO A 492 -14.26 1.45 32.02
CA PRO A 492 -13.95 1.14 33.41
C PRO A 492 -13.42 -0.28 33.51
N ILE A 493 -12.28 -0.45 34.14
CA ILE A 493 -11.66 -1.73 34.43
C ILE A 493 -11.49 -1.92 35.93
N LYS A 494 -11.57 -3.18 36.39
CA LYS A 494 -11.34 -3.57 37.78
C LYS A 494 -10.14 -4.52 37.82
N VAL A 495 -9.17 -4.16 38.63
CA VAL A 495 -8.04 -5.02 38.98
C VAL A 495 -8.37 -5.71 40.30
N ALA A 496 -8.52 -7.01 40.29
CA ALA A 496 -8.79 -7.83 41.49
C ALA A 496 -7.76 -8.98 41.64
N SER A 497 -6.98 -9.24 40.60
CA SER A 497 -6.00 -10.31 40.54
C SER A 497 -4.80 -9.91 39.66
N ALA A 498 -3.94 -10.87 39.36
CA ALA A 498 -2.81 -10.69 38.43
C ALA A 498 -3.24 -10.30 36.99
N TYR A 499 -4.54 -10.29 36.69
CA TYR A 499 -5.08 -10.04 35.36
C TYR A 499 -6.18 -8.99 35.38
N ILE A 500 -6.26 -8.24 34.29
CA ILE A 500 -7.35 -7.34 33.97
C ILE A 500 -8.24 -8.03 32.96
N ARG A 501 -9.52 -8.20 33.27
CA ARG A 501 -10.51 -8.80 32.37
C ARG A 501 -11.40 -7.72 31.82
N MET A 502 -11.55 -7.67 30.52
CA MET A 502 -12.38 -6.69 29.83
C MET A 502 -13.18 -7.35 28.70
N ARG A 503 -14.47 -7.01 28.62
CA ARG A 503 -15.29 -7.33 27.46
C ARG A 503 -15.46 -6.07 26.63
N ASN A 504 -15.04 -6.14 25.39
CA ASN A 504 -15.24 -5.07 24.43
C ASN A 504 -15.75 -5.66 23.13
N LYS A 505 -17.07 -5.59 22.94
CA LYS A 505 -17.75 -6.12 21.74
C LYS A 505 -17.28 -5.42 20.45
N ASP A 506 -16.74 -4.20 20.54
CA ASP A 506 -16.19 -3.48 19.40
C ASP A 506 -14.89 -4.10 18.88
N ILE A 507 -14.25 -4.97 19.68
CA ILE A 507 -12.97 -5.61 19.32
C ILE A 507 -13.17 -7.08 19.06
N ARG A 508 -13.77 -7.80 20.01
CA ARG A 508 -14.07 -9.24 19.96
C ARG A 508 -15.25 -9.59 20.86
N ASP A 509 -16.02 -10.58 20.49
CA ASP A 509 -17.05 -11.13 21.37
C ASP A 509 -16.46 -11.83 22.59
N GLU A 510 -15.20 -12.29 22.49
CA GLU A 510 -14.48 -12.93 23.58
C GLU A 510 -13.93 -11.92 24.60
N GLU A 511 -13.77 -12.39 25.83
CA GLU A 511 -13.15 -11.64 26.89
C GLU A 511 -11.64 -11.42 26.61
N LEU A 512 -11.22 -10.16 26.63
CA LEU A 512 -9.82 -9.76 26.55
C LEU A 512 -9.20 -9.83 27.95
N ILE A 513 -8.07 -10.49 28.07
CA ILE A 513 -7.34 -10.67 29.33
C ILE A 513 -5.98 -9.99 29.19
N TYR A 514 -5.71 -9.01 30.06
CA TYR A 514 -4.42 -8.31 30.12
C TYR A 514 -3.70 -8.62 31.42
N GLU A 515 -2.38 -8.51 31.42
CA GLU A 515 -1.61 -8.57 32.64
C GLU A 515 -1.89 -7.36 33.53
N ALA A 516 -2.07 -7.54 34.83
CA ALA A 516 -2.17 -6.42 35.78
C ALA A 516 -0.79 -5.80 36.08
N ARG A 517 0.25 -6.25 35.38
CA ARG A 517 1.59 -5.68 35.43
C ARG A 517 1.76 -4.73 34.24
N VAL A 518 1.89 -3.46 34.51
CA VAL A 518 2.03 -2.41 33.51
C VAL A 518 3.48 -1.98 33.33
N VAL A 519 3.81 -1.57 32.11
CA VAL A 519 5.04 -0.83 31.82
C VAL A 519 4.70 0.66 31.98
N THR A 520 5.31 1.31 32.95
CA THR A 520 5.16 2.73 33.22
C THR A 520 5.84 3.59 32.14
N PRO A 521 5.52 4.87 32.01
CA PRO A 521 6.12 5.75 30.98
C PRO A 521 7.65 5.85 31.04
N ASP A 522 8.25 5.64 32.20
CA ASP A 522 9.70 5.56 32.43
C ASP A 522 10.31 4.21 32.07
N GLY A 523 9.50 3.26 31.59
CA GLY A 523 9.94 1.90 31.23
C GLY A 523 9.99 0.91 32.39
N ALA A 524 9.70 1.33 33.63
CA ALA A 524 9.66 0.43 34.76
C ALA A 524 8.43 -0.50 34.69
N ARG A 525 8.53 -1.67 35.31
CA ARG A 525 7.40 -2.61 35.42
C ARG A 525 6.78 -2.50 36.79
N ARG A 526 5.49 -2.20 36.85
CA ARG A 526 4.75 -2.03 38.11
C ARG A 526 3.52 -2.92 38.15
N GLU A 527 3.28 -3.60 39.27
CA GLU A 527 2.02 -4.29 39.53
C GLU A 527 0.95 -3.26 39.93
N LEU A 528 -0.23 -3.37 39.32
CA LEU A 528 -1.36 -2.53 39.68
C LEU A 528 -1.95 -3.00 41.00
N ALA A 529 -2.21 -2.08 41.90
CA ALA A 529 -2.95 -2.35 43.13
C ALA A 529 -4.40 -2.75 42.79
N PRO A 530 -5.04 -3.59 43.63
CA PRO A 530 -6.47 -3.85 43.48
C PRO A 530 -7.27 -2.55 43.51
N GLY A 531 -8.14 -2.36 42.53
CA GLY A 531 -8.88 -1.09 42.46
C GLY A 531 -9.65 -0.94 41.14
N LYS A 532 -10.25 0.25 40.98
CA LYS A 532 -10.93 0.67 39.75
C LYS A 532 -10.01 1.60 38.97
N TYR A 533 -9.92 1.39 37.68
CA TYR A 533 -9.08 2.15 36.75
C TYR A 533 -9.88 2.45 35.48
N GLN A 534 -9.31 3.27 34.59
CA GLN A 534 -9.79 3.48 33.24
C GLN A 534 -8.84 2.79 32.26
N GLY A 535 -9.37 2.03 31.32
CA GLY A 535 -8.60 1.35 30.29
C GLY A 535 -8.95 1.86 28.91
N TYR A 536 -7.92 2.09 28.08
CA TYR A 536 -8.06 2.46 26.68
C TYR A 536 -7.47 1.37 25.82
N VAL A 537 -8.27 0.78 24.94
CA VAL A 537 -7.83 -0.21 23.96
C VAL A 537 -8.10 0.32 22.57
N ASN A 538 -7.08 0.23 21.73
CA ASN A 538 -7.25 0.55 20.33
C ASN A 538 -7.95 -0.64 19.61
N PRO A 539 -9.09 -0.47 18.95
CA PRO A 539 -9.75 -1.53 18.20
C PRO A 539 -8.88 -2.18 17.11
N TYR A 540 -7.93 -1.42 16.56
CA TYR A 540 -6.99 -1.92 15.55
C TYR A 540 -5.75 -2.60 16.13
N ASP A 541 -5.49 -2.44 17.44
CA ASP A 541 -4.42 -3.14 18.15
C ASP A 541 -4.82 -3.44 19.59
N ALA A 542 -5.43 -4.58 19.78
CA ALA A 542 -5.81 -5.04 21.11
C ALA A 542 -4.65 -5.61 21.95
N ASN A 543 -3.41 -5.64 21.43
CA ASN A 543 -2.27 -6.20 22.15
C ASN A 543 -1.86 -5.35 23.36
N GLN A 544 -2.27 -4.08 23.39
CA GLN A 544 -1.92 -3.13 24.44
C GLN A 544 -3.18 -2.51 25.05
N LEU A 545 -3.24 -2.48 26.38
CA LEU A 545 -4.23 -1.74 27.16
C LEU A 545 -3.51 -0.61 27.89
N PHE A 546 -3.87 0.64 27.58
CA PHE A 546 -3.39 1.80 28.32
C PHE A 546 -4.24 1.97 29.59
N VAL A 547 -3.59 1.99 30.74
CA VAL A 547 -4.25 2.06 32.04
C VAL A 547 -4.04 3.43 32.64
N CYS A 548 -5.16 4.09 32.99
CA CYS A 548 -5.18 5.38 33.67
C CYS A 548 -5.83 5.26 35.05
N GLY A 549 -5.40 6.07 35.97
CA GLY A 549 -6.08 6.26 37.25
C GLY A 549 -7.47 6.86 37.09
N GLN A 550 -8.23 6.94 38.17
CA GLN A 550 -9.53 7.63 38.19
C GLN A 550 -9.40 9.14 37.97
N ASP A 551 -8.22 9.68 38.27
CA ASP A 551 -7.81 11.06 38.05
C ASP A 551 -7.39 11.35 36.59
N GLY A 552 -7.51 10.38 35.69
CA GLY A 552 -7.12 10.50 34.30
C GLY A 552 -5.60 10.42 34.04
N ARG A 553 -4.78 10.31 35.07
CA ARG A 553 -3.33 10.15 34.91
C ARG A 553 -3.01 8.75 34.39
N ILE A 554 -2.11 8.71 33.43
CA ILE A 554 -1.64 7.43 32.89
C ILE A 554 -0.73 6.74 33.92
N ILE A 555 -0.99 5.45 34.13
CA ILE A 555 -0.19 4.62 35.04
C ILE A 555 0.79 3.79 34.23
N GLY A 556 0.35 3.28 33.08
CA GLY A 556 1.20 2.48 32.21
C GLY A 556 0.42 1.68 31.17
N THR A 557 1.12 0.81 30.49
CA THR A 557 0.60 -0.05 29.42
C THR A 557 0.63 -1.51 29.84
N ALA A 558 -0.50 -2.21 29.80
CA ALA A 558 -0.65 -3.62 30.06
C ALA A 558 -0.63 -4.45 28.77
N ALA A 559 0.04 -5.58 28.77
CA ALA A 559 0.11 -6.47 27.63
C ALA A 559 -1.05 -7.46 27.60
N LEU A 560 -1.56 -7.79 26.40
CA LEU A 560 -2.55 -8.83 26.20
C LEU A 560 -1.94 -10.21 26.53
N VAL A 561 -2.64 -10.99 27.32
CA VAL A 561 -2.27 -12.38 27.62
C VAL A 561 -2.64 -13.25 26.43
N ARG A 562 -1.64 -13.79 25.76
CA ARG A 562 -1.87 -14.71 24.65
C ARG A 562 -2.22 -16.09 25.20
N ARG A 563 -3.31 -16.65 24.71
CA ARG A 563 -3.62 -18.05 24.95
C ARG A 563 -2.59 -18.92 24.23
N VAL A 564 -2.07 -19.92 24.91
CA VAL A 564 -1.06 -20.83 24.38
C VAL A 564 -1.74 -22.13 23.96
N CYS A 565 -1.44 -22.61 22.77
CA CYS A 565 -1.90 -23.93 22.33
C CYS A 565 -1.26 -25.01 23.20
N THR A 566 -2.07 -25.85 23.87
CA THR A 566 -1.58 -26.91 24.74
C THR A 566 -0.78 -27.99 24.01
N ALA A 567 -0.91 -28.08 22.68
CA ALA A 567 -0.12 -28.98 21.85
C ALA A 567 1.29 -28.44 21.53
N ASP A 568 1.52 -27.12 21.71
CA ASP A 568 2.84 -26.48 21.54
C ASP A 568 3.58 -26.49 22.89
N THR A 569 4.30 -27.58 23.16
CA THR A 569 5.05 -27.79 24.41
C THR A 569 6.04 -26.66 24.70
N HIS A 570 6.73 -26.14 23.68
CA HIS A 570 7.70 -25.05 23.88
C HIS A 570 7.03 -23.74 24.29
N ALA A 571 5.93 -23.38 23.64
CA ALA A 571 5.16 -22.18 24.00
C ALA A 571 4.53 -22.32 25.41
N VAL A 572 4.07 -23.54 25.77
CA VAL A 572 3.55 -23.85 27.11
C VAL A 572 4.67 -23.70 28.15
N GLU A 573 5.84 -24.27 27.94
CA GLU A 573 7.00 -24.16 28.83
C GLU A 573 7.42 -22.69 29.06
N GLN A 574 7.48 -21.90 27.99
CA GLN A 574 7.78 -20.47 28.11
C GLN A 574 6.72 -19.71 28.92
N ALA A 575 5.44 -20.01 28.70
CA ALA A 575 4.35 -19.39 29.43
C ALA A 575 4.37 -19.78 30.91
N MET A 576 4.63 -21.06 31.21
CA MET A 576 4.77 -21.56 32.58
C MET A 576 5.99 -20.95 33.28
N GLY A 577 7.15 -20.85 32.59
CA GLY A 577 8.34 -20.21 33.13
C GLY A 577 8.11 -18.72 33.49
N LYS A 578 7.43 -17.96 32.63
CA LYS A 578 7.03 -16.59 32.93
C LYS A 578 6.08 -16.50 34.14
N ALA A 579 5.11 -17.40 34.22
CA ALA A 579 4.15 -17.43 35.32
C ALA A 579 4.85 -17.82 36.65
N ALA A 580 5.79 -18.78 36.61
CA ALA A 580 6.55 -19.19 37.78
C ALA A 580 7.45 -18.06 38.29
N GLY A 581 8.21 -17.38 37.42
CA GLY A 581 9.06 -16.26 37.82
C GLY A 581 8.26 -15.10 38.41
N ARG A 582 7.07 -14.82 37.89
CA ARG A 582 6.16 -13.80 38.46
C ARG A 582 5.65 -14.21 39.85
N ARG A 583 5.27 -15.49 40.00
CA ARG A 583 4.82 -16.02 41.27
C ARG A 583 5.94 -15.96 42.33
N GLU A 584 7.16 -16.27 41.94
CA GLU A 584 8.31 -16.22 42.84
C GLU A 584 8.57 -14.78 43.33
N GLN A 585 8.55 -13.79 42.47
CA GLN A 585 8.67 -12.39 42.84
C GLN A 585 7.56 -11.94 43.82
N GLN A 586 6.29 -12.35 43.57
CA GLN A 586 5.19 -12.06 44.49
C GLN A 586 5.32 -12.73 45.83
N LEU A 587 5.82 -14.00 45.83
CA LEU A 587 6.09 -14.73 47.07
C LEU A 587 7.27 -14.15 47.83
N GLU A 588 8.31 -13.68 47.16
CA GLU A 588 9.43 -13.02 47.83
C GLU A 588 9.00 -11.74 48.53
N TYR A 589 8.15 -10.92 47.88
CA TYR A 589 7.57 -9.73 48.51
C TYR A 589 6.71 -10.10 49.73
N ALA A 590 5.92 -11.16 49.63
CA ALA A 590 5.13 -11.68 50.77
C ALA A 590 6.03 -12.22 51.89
N ARG A 591 7.14 -12.85 51.56
CA ARG A 591 8.16 -13.30 52.55
C ARG A 591 8.81 -12.15 53.29
N ILE A 592 9.13 -11.03 52.57
CA ILE A 592 9.71 -9.86 53.20
C ILE A 592 8.73 -9.25 54.23
N ILE A 593 7.43 -9.15 53.85
CA ILE A 593 6.40 -8.67 54.75
C ILE A 593 6.20 -9.67 55.89
N GLY A 594 6.15 -10.97 55.61
CA GLY A 594 6.03 -12.05 56.61
C GLY A 594 7.19 -12.08 57.60
N ALA A 595 8.43 -11.90 57.14
CA ALA A 595 9.62 -11.83 57.95
C ALA A 595 9.60 -10.66 58.94
N SER A 596 9.04 -9.52 58.50
CA SER A 596 8.78 -8.36 59.40
C SER A 596 7.84 -8.74 60.51
N THR A 597 6.71 -9.41 60.17
CA THR A 597 5.72 -9.88 61.17
C THR A 597 6.28 -10.93 62.13
N GLU A 598 7.06 -11.87 61.61
CA GLU A 598 7.75 -12.86 62.46
C GLU A 598 8.76 -12.22 63.42
N ALA A 599 9.50 -11.23 62.96
CA ALA A 599 10.41 -10.47 63.79
C ALA A 599 9.64 -9.72 64.94
N ASP A 600 8.48 -9.20 64.64
CA ASP A 600 7.62 -8.56 65.66
C ASP A 600 7.10 -9.58 66.65
N ILE A 601 6.68 -10.77 66.19
CA ILE A 601 6.26 -11.86 67.07
C ILE A 601 7.42 -12.33 67.96
N VAL A 602 8.62 -12.47 67.42
CA VAL A 602 9.81 -12.85 68.18
C VAL A 602 10.14 -11.79 69.22
N ARG A 603 10.09 -10.50 68.89
CA ARG A 603 10.27 -9.41 69.85
C ARG A 603 9.22 -9.43 70.96
N ALA A 604 7.96 -9.62 70.59
CA ALA A 604 6.88 -9.72 71.58
C ALA A 604 7.04 -10.96 72.48
N ARG A 605 7.46 -12.10 71.94
CA ARG A 605 7.74 -13.33 72.73
C ARG A 605 8.89 -13.11 73.71
N GLU A 606 9.98 -12.52 73.25
CA GLU A 606 11.13 -12.22 74.10
C GLU A 606 10.74 -11.23 75.22
N HIS A 607 9.98 -10.18 74.90
CA HIS A 607 9.46 -9.29 75.90
C HIS A 607 8.59 -10.02 76.93
N ASN A 608 7.64 -10.84 76.48
CA ASN A 608 6.80 -11.62 77.39
C ASN A 608 7.57 -12.61 78.24
N ARG A 609 8.62 -13.25 77.71
CA ARG A 609 9.53 -14.15 78.43
C ARG A 609 10.19 -13.39 79.60
N ARG A 610 10.78 -12.22 79.31
CA ARG A 610 11.42 -11.37 80.29
C ARG A 610 10.45 -10.93 81.40
N VAL A 611 9.21 -10.54 81.06
CA VAL A 611 8.18 -10.21 82.01
C VAL A 611 7.80 -11.40 82.91
N ILE A 612 7.67 -12.59 82.31
CA ILE A 612 7.34 -13.83 83.06
C ILE A 612 8.49 -14.23 84.02
N GLU A 613 9.72 -14.01 83.60
CA GLU A 613 10.92 -14.29 84.38
C GLU A 613 11.21 -13.24 85.45
N GLY A 614 10.38 -12.18 85.51
CA GLY A 614 10.50 -11.14 86.53
C GLY A 614 11.60 -10.12 86.27
N GLU A 615 12.08 -10.06 85.03
CA GLU A 615 13.08 -9.07 84.63
C GLU A 615 12.44 -7.66 84.54
N PRO A 616 13.12 -6.58 84.95
CA PRO A 616 12.59 -5.24 84.83
C PRO A 616 12.51 -4.84 83.34
N VAL A 617 11.30 -4.50 82.91
CA VAL A 617 11.03 -4.02 81.53
C VAL A 617 10.60 -2.59 81.58
N THR A 618 11.21 -1.72 80.81
CA THR A 618 10.89 -0.30 80.75
C THR A 618 9.64 -0.05 79.93
N ILE A 619 8.91 1.05 80.22
CA ILE A 619 7.72 1.50 79.45
C ILE A 619 8.08 1.69 77.95
N SER A 620 9.29 2.12 77.65
CA SER A 620 9.76 2.31 76.29
C SER A 620 9.98 0.97 75.53
N GLU A 621 10.48 -0.07 76.24
CA GLU A 621 10.63 -1.44 75.68
C GLU A 621 9.23 -2.08 75.48
N TYR A 622 8.32 -1.86 76.43
CA TYR A 622 6.95 -2.30 76.27
C TYR A 622 6.26 -1.65 75.05
N ALA A 623 6.41 -0.35 74.87
CA ALA A 623 5.89 0.38 73.73
C ALA A 623 6.53 -0.08 72.39
N GLN A 624 7.82 -0.43 72.38
CA GLN A 624 8.50 -0.97 71.22
C GLN A 624 8.05 -2.39 70.86
N ALA A 625 7.82 -3.26 71.87
CA ALA A 625 7.37 -4.64 71.67
C ALA A 625 5.92 -4.72 71.12
N TYR A 626 5.08 -3.76 71.45
CA TYR A 626 3.65 -3.70 71.05
C TYR A 626 3.33 -2.61 70.02
N SER A 627 4.33 -1.81 69.61
CA SER A 627 4.07 -0.76 68.64
C SER A 627 3.93 -1.40 67.23
N LEU A 628 2.73 -1.40 66.71
CA LEU A 628 2.43 -1.64 65.30
C LEU A 628 2.95 -0.52 64.39
N THR A 629 3.68 0.43 64.94
CA THR A 629 4.29 1.53 64.17
C THR A 629 5.62 1.03 63.59
N PRO A 630 5.81 1.17 62.27
CA PRO A 630 7.08 0.82 61.62
C PRO A 630 8.26 1.51 62.33
N THR A 631 9.35 0.76 62.50
CA THR A 631 10.58 1.29 63.10
C THR A 631 11.10 2.49 62.30
N PRO A 632 11.94 3.37 62.87
CA PRO A 632 12.54 4.48 62.12
C PRO A 632 13.28 4.04 60.89
N ALA A 633 13.82 2.79 60.87
CA ALA A 633 14.45 2.17 59.70
C ALA A 633 13.41 1.84 58.62
N ASP A 634 12.26 1.27 59.02
CA ASP A 634 11.17 0.93 58.11
C ASP A 634 10.52 2.21 57.54
N LYS A 635 10.33 3.25 58.36
CA LYS A 635 9.89 4.56 57.89
C LYS A 635 10.86 5.17 56.91
N ARG A 636 12.18 5.06 57.14
CA ARG A 636 13.20 5.54 56.19
C ARG A 636 13.22 4.75 54.91
N ALA A 637 13.01 3.42 54.98
CA ALA A 637 12.94 2.56 53.78
C ALA A 637 11.69 2.89 52.95
N VAL A 638 10.54 3.04 53.59
CA VAL A 638 9.29 3.43 52.91
C VAL A 638 9.40 4.85 52.36
N THR A 639 9.99 5.80 53.13
CA THR A 639 10.21 7.15 52.62
C THR A 639 11.18 7.21 51.46
N ARG A 640 12.29 6.43 51.51
CA ARG A 640 13.21 6.31 50.36
C ARG A 640 12.53 5.74 49.14
N ALA A 641 11.73 4.68 49.29
CA ALA A 641 10.98 4.10 48.20
C ALA A 641 9.95 5.07 47.62
N ALA A 642 9.24 5.83 48.50
CA ALA A 642 8.29 6.85 48.11
C ALA A 642 8.97 8.06 47.44
N THR A 643 10.13 8.50 47.95
CA THR A 643 10.91 9.60 47.36
C THR A 643 11.50 9.19 46.01
N ALA A 644 12.04 8.00 45.91
CA ALA A 644 12.54 7.47 44.63
C ALA A 644 11.42 7.31 43.60
N ALA A 645 10.20 6.93 44.05
CA ALA A 645 9.03 6.87 43.16
C ALA A 645 8.53 8.26 42.77
N ALA A 646 8.65 9.26 43.66
CA ALA A 646 8.25 10.64 43.35
C ALA A 646 9.30 11.38 42.48
N GLU A 647 10.57 11.14 42.71
CA GLU A 647 11.67 11.70 41.88
C GLU A 647 11.72 11.12 40.47
N SER A 648 11.15 9.95 40.25
CA SER A 648 11.03 9.33 38.91
C SER A 648 9.83 9.80 38.12
N MET A 649 8.95 10.64 38.68
CA MET A 649 7.81 11.19 37.93
C MET A 649 8.19 12.53 37.31
N PRO A 650 8.09 12.66 35.96
CA PRO A 650 8.28 13.96 35.34
C PRO A 650 7.21 14.93 35.82
N ASP A 651 7.63 16.15 36.11
CA ASP A 651 6.77 17.27 36.57
C ASP A 651 5.75 17.65 35.48
N ILE A 652 4.51 17.18 35.62
CA ILE A 652 3.41 17.42 34.68
C ILE A 652 2.65 18.71 35.01
N SER A 653 3.19 19.56 35.87
CA SER A 653 2.54 20.79 36.30
C SER A 653 2.50 21.94 35.27
N LEU A 654 2.90 21.69 34.00
CA LEU A 654 2.98 22.69 32.93
C LEU A 654 1.85 22.63 31.89
N ILE A 655 0.73 21.96 32.13
CA ILE A 655 -0.47 22.15 31.31
C ILE A 655 -1.40 23.15 32.01
N PRO A 656 -1.55 24.37 31.48
CA PRO A 656 -2.53 25.28 32.06
C PRO A 656 -3.92 24.66 31.90
N ALA A 657 -4.66 24.59 33.01
CA ALA A 657 -6.08 24.28 32.98
C ALA A 657 -6.77 25.32 32.09
N SER A 658 -7.21 24.91 30.92
CA SER A 658 -8.07 25.73 30.07
C SER A 658 -9.38 26.00 30.85
N GLY A 659 -9.69 27.27 30.97
CA GLY A 659 -10.84 27.75 31.71
C GLY A 659 -12.14 27.13 31.21
N ASN A 660 -13.04 27.00 32.13
CA ASN A 660 -14.46 26.74 31.92
C ASN A 660 -15.03 27.75 30.93
N ASP A 661 -15.45 27.27 29.78
CA ASP A 661 -16.54 27.90 29.05
C ASP A 661 -17.65 26.83 28.95
N ASP A 662 -18.70 27.12 29.72
CA ASP A 662 -19.98 26.42 29.69
C ASP A 662 -20.64 26.66 28.32
N ASP A 663 -20.37 25.77 27.37
CA ASP A 663 -21.21 25.65 26.20
C ASP A 663 -21.93 24.30 26.24
N GLU A 664 -23.23 24.38 26.46
CA GLU A 664 -24.18 23.28 26.44
C GLU A 664 -24.06 22.48 25.12
N LEU A 665 -23.56 21.28 25.25
CA LEU A 665 -23.61 20.30 24.16
C LEU A 665 -25.04 19.78 24.02
N PRO A 666 -25.61 19.72 22.81
CA PRO A 666 -26.91 19.13 22.57
C PRO A 666 -26.91 17.65 22.94
N HIS A 667 -27.77 17.28 23.85
CA HIS A 667 -28.16 15.91 24.14
C HIS A 667 -28.93 15.38 22.96
N ASP A 668 -28.26 14.65 22.06
CA ASP A 668 -28.86 13.60 21.19
C ASP A 668 -27.80 13.12 20.22
N LEU A 669 -26.94 12.19 20.67
CA LEU A 669 -26.15 11.35 19.76
C LEU A 669 -26.59 9.90 19.96
N PRO A 670 -27.07 9.23 18.91
CA PRO A 670 -27.49 7.84 19.00
C PRO A 670 -26.31 6.90 19.21
N ASP A 671 -26.53 5.91 20.04
CA ASP A 671 -25.66 4.80 20.38
C ASP A 671 -25.18 4.09 19.09
N VAL A 672 -23.98 4.38 18.65
CA VAL A 672 -23.36 3.74 17.47
C VAL A 672 -22.58 2.51 17.95
N ARG A 673 -23.18 1.34 17.77
CA ARG A 673 -22.52 0.06 18.04
C ARG A 673 -21.55 -0.25 16.91
N PHE A 674 -20.29 -0.51 17.26
CA PHE A 674 -19.27 -1.07 16.39
C PHE A 674 -19.29 -2.60 16.49
N LEU A 675 -19.20 -3.25 15.35
CA LEU A 675 -18.79 -4.63 15.20
C LEU A 675 -17.47 -4.68 14.46
#